data_8b78895504b0dd1817e0efd2437fc0d7
#
_entry.id   8b78895504b0dd1817e0efd2437fc0d7
#
_cell.length_a   1.000
_cell.length_b   1.000
_cell.length_c   1.000
_cell.angle_alpha   90.00
_cell.angle_beta   90.00
_cell.angle_gamma   90.00
#
_symmetry.space_group_name_H-M   'P 1'
#
loop_
_entity.id
_entity.type
_entity.pdbx_description
1 polymer ?
#
loop_
_entity_poly.entity_id
_entity_poly.type
_entity_poly.pdbx_seq_one_letter_code
_entity_poly.pdbx_strand_id
1 'polypeptide(L)'
;MDRVLRRCRAVCVLLLGAAAALAANAQQRSFRYFDQNDGLRNVAITALAQDGAGYVWAGTENGLYRYDGSTFRRFGAAQGLSASAITSLHADAAGGLWVGTWQGLFRWQEGSFVEVRMGDKTIRVGAGQLLDSTSPEQILVVSEQKRLLKVEPQRGGQGWVVQPFFSPSQIEERADLRTISSLRVGRRGDIWLVCAASLCRVDSAGVATWELPGPMDPSVPIGILPDSRGDVWVNSSSRQLQLPAAQRDFIDRSDARANRGSVHVYTPIVEDAWGHVLTRSSDDGVIRWDGSRWEAIGPADGLSVSGGVNAILADRDGGVWLGTSGRGVVRWVGYRHFSAWTTRENLPHDDVWSFMRDGPGRLLIGTGAGTVWLDDREQRAARRVGTGDGADTHQVGSLARDRAGNVWIGTLSGALMKIDARTQVQSVVATLPLIFRVYVDSSGRLWICTKHGVFVIDLPAGDNAPRRVDDKVAGFGPASDPQATDICERVPGEVWITTSLGLLRWREAELVKTALPARADKSSTELGVLACGAKGGVWLVGGPSPLGVWQLGSMAANPVQNEVVTRVLADRQVMSLHEDRRGWLWVSTDDGVFVFNGARSRHLNQDAGLVWNDCNQGALYEDDDGSMWIGTSRGASHVAQTETLFDLPALRVRIESVSRDGQALQLGADVRLPWLRGALTIKAVSLSFDSPRAYRFRHRMLGLDDEWSAITAAEVTYPALPPGHYRYEIMARNDDLRTQSPPAFVEFEILPPWWRSTVFYVACVLLFGMAVVSLFRWRVRALSLNQARLEALVQVRTRELESSREQMRELALKDGLTGVWNRRALTDLLQTELARALRQGEPLTLVMADADHFKRVNDTLGHQAGDEILKELARRFVAVTRAYDTVGRYGGEEFIIVLPGLQSSRTEDRARIEAFHRIVSDTPMDIGGEQRLSLTCSFGVAGVDATVQVSVEQLIARADKALYRAKELGRDRIEYG
;
A
#
# COMPACT_ATOMS: atom_id res chain seq x y z
N MET A 1 -50.72 44.78 -2.05
CA MET A 1 -49.76 44.10 -2.92
C MET A 1 -48.30 44.42 -2.48
N ASP A 2 -47.99 45.70 -2.23
CA ASP A 2 -46.60 46.10 -1.85
C ASP A 2 -46.07 45.53 -0.50
N ARG A 3 -46.94 45.35 0.52
CA ARG A 3 -46.51 44.79 1.81
C ARG A 3 -46.21 43.28 1.72
N VAL A 4 -46.87 42.55 0.84
CA VAL A 4 -46.61 41.12 0.58
C VAL A 4 -45.32 40.95 -0.23
N LEU A 5 -45.11 41.79 -1.25
CA LEU A 5 -43.90 41.80 -2.06
C LEU A 5 -42.63 42.14 -1.24
N ARG A 6 -42.74 43.08 -0.26
CA ARG A 6 -41.63 43.43 0.65
C ARG A 6 -41.35 42.28 1.64
N ARG A 7 -42.35 41.57 2.11
CA ARG A 7 -42.18 40.40 2.97
C ARG A 7 -41.60 39.21 2.19
N CYS A 8 -42.05 38.95 0.99
CA CYS A 8 -41.45 37.91 0.13
C CYS A 8 -39.98 38.23 -0.22
N ARG A 9 -39.66 39.49 -0.53
CA ARG A 9 -38.28 39.91 -0.76
C ARG A 9 -37.42 39.76 0.50
N ALA A 10 -37.90 40.10 1.69
CA ALA A 10 -37.19 39.95 2.95
C ALA A 10 -36.98 38.45 3.26
N VAL A 11 -37.98 37.61 3.00
CA VAL A 11 -37.87 36.16 3.20
C VAL A 11 -36.93 35.53 2.16
N CYS A 12 -36.95 35.95 0.91
CA CYS A 12 -36.01 35.51 -0.12
C CYS A 12 -34.59 35.99 0.17
N VAL A 13 -34.39 37.20 0.69
CA VAL A 13 -33.06 37.67 1.11
C VAL A 13 -32.59 36.95 2.36
N LEU A 14 -33.48 36.62 3.30
CA LEU A 14 -33.17 35.79 4.47
C LEU A 14 -32.89 34.31 4.09
N LEU A 15 -33.63 33.77 3.13
CA LEU A 15 -33.39 32.41 2.60
C LEU A 15 -32.12 32.36 1.73
N LEU A 16 -31.84 33.38 0.93
CA LEU A 16 -30.57 33.54 0.20
C LEU A 16 -29.41 33.82 1.15
N GLY A 17 -29.61 34.59 2.22
CA GLY A 17 -28.61 34.76 3.29
C GLY A 17 -28.38 33.50 4.10
N ALA A 18 -29.43 32.72 4.39
CA ALA A 18 -29.31 31.42 5.06
C ALA A 18 -28.69 30.35 4.14
N ALA A 19 -29.01 30.38 2.83
CA ALA A 19 -28.36 29.50 1.85
C ALA A 19 -26.88 29.87 1.63
N ALA A 20 -26.53 31.17 1.69
CA ALA A 20 -25.15 31.64 1.66
C ALA A 20 -24.38 31.34 2.98
N ALA A 21 -25.07 31.26 4.12
CA ALA A 21 -24.50 30.88 5.39
C ALA A 21 -24.34 29.35 5.53
N LEU A 22 -24.99 28.57 4.67
CA LEU A 22 -24.87 27.10 4.58
C LEU A 22 -23.82 26.65 3.57
N ALA A 23 -23.14 27.55 2.85
CA ALA A 23 -21.91 27.26 2.15
C ALA A 23 -20.79 27.12 3.19
N ALA A 24 -20.84 26.02 3.91
CA ALA A 24 -19.85 25.63 4.89
C ALA A 24 -18.49 25.42 4.23
N ASN A 25 -17.47 25.78 4.95
CA ASN A 25 -16.05 25.55 4.65
C ASN A 25 -15.82 24.10 4.21
N ALA A 26 -15.75 23.86 2.92
CA ALA A 26 -15.46 22.57 2.38
C ALA A 26 -14.01 22.57 1.91
N GLN A 27 -13.17 21.78 2.57
CA GLN A 27 -11.84 21.41 2.11
C GLN A 27 -11.88 19.95 1.76
N GLN A 28 -11.60 19.57 0.54
CA GLN A 28 -11.53 18.16 0.21
C GLN A 28 -10.31 17.52 0.90
N ARG A 29 -10.54 16.40 1.58
CA ARG A 29 -9.55 15.62 2.31
C ARG A 29 -9.48 14.22 1.73
N SER A 30 -8.33 13.58 1.81
CA SER A 30 -8.13 12.25 1.25
C SER A 30 -8.51 11.18 2.28
N PHE A 31 -9.43 10.31 1.89
CA PHE A 31 -9.89 9.19 2.71
C PHE A 31 -9.73 7.87 1.96
N ARG A 32 -9.16 6.88 2.64
CA ARG A 32 -9.11 5.51 2.14
C ARG A 32 -10.18 4.69 2.84
N TYR A 33 -11.03 4.06 2.05
CA TYR A 33 -12.12 3.20 2.53
C TYR A 33 -11.68 1.76 2.46
N PHE A 34 -12.00 1.01 3.52
CA PHE A 34 -11.76 -0.43 3.59
C PHE A 34 -13.11 -1.11 3.72
N ASP A 35 -13.41 -1.94 2.76
CA ASP A 35 -14.69 -2.64 2.63
C ASP A 35 -14.52 -4.15 2.44
N GLN A 36 -15.49 -4.79 1.82
CA GLN A 36 -15.47 -6.23 1.57
C GLN A 36 -14.32 -6.66 0.66
N ASN A 37 -13.86 -5.79 -0.24
CA ASN A 37 -12.74 -6.08 -1.14
C ASN A 37 -11.41 -6.13 -0.39
N ASP A 38 -11.32 -5.42 0.73
CA ASP A 38 -10.17 -5.43 1.63
C ASP A 38 -10.27 -6.53 2.71
N GLY A 39 -11.24 -7.44 2.61
CA GLY A 39 -11.46 -8.55 3.54
C GLY A 39 -12.41 -8.25 4.69
N LEU A 40 -12.97 -7.04 4.79
CA LEU A 40 -13.90 -6.62 5.85
C LEU A 40 -15.34 -7.00 5.47
N ARG A 41 -15.72 -8.26 5.70
CA ARG A 41 -17.03 -8.79 5.27
C ARG A 41 -18.24 -8.14 5.94
N ASN A 42 -18.08 -7.52 7.10
CA ASN A 42 -19.12 -6.72 7.75
C ASN A 42 -18.63 -5.29 7.89
N VAL A 43 -19.37 -4.35 7.31
CA VAL A 43 -19.01 -2.93 7.23
C VAL A 43 -19.63 -2.06 8.32
N ALA A 44 -20.44 -2.63 9.22
CA ALA A 44 -20.97 -1.95 10.39
C ALA A 44 -19.96 -2.06 11.55
N ILE A 45 -19.11 -1.04 11.67
CA ILE A 45 -18.07 -0.99 12.70
C ILE A 45 -18.64 -0.46 13.99
N THR A 46 -18.35 -1.15 15.07
CA THR A 46 -18.81 -0.81 16.45
C THR A 46 -17.69 -0.27 17.33
N ALA A 47 -16.45 -0.75 17.13
CA ALA A 47 -15.30 -0.35 17.91
C ALA A 47 -14.01 -0.46 17.11
N LEU A 48 -13.02 0.37 17.43
CA LEU A 48 -11.67 0.34 16.88
C LEU A 48 -10.64 0.36 18.01
N ALA A 49 -9.55 -0.40 17.86
CA ALA A 49 -8.40 -0.35 18.75
C ALA A 49 -7.11 -0.68 18.00
N GLN A 50 -5.98 -0.18 18.50
CA GLN A 50 -4.65 -0.60 18.01
C GLN A 50 -3.96 -1.34 19.15
N ASP A 51 -3.55 -2.58 18.90
CA ASP A 51 -2.86 -3.39 19.91
C ASP A 51 -1.39 -2.99 20.12
N GLY A 52 -0.74 -3.56 21.11
CA GLY A 52 0.66 -3.29 21.42
C GLY A 52 1.63 -3.66 20.30
N ALA A 53 1.24 -4.58 19.44
CA ALA A 53 1.99 -4.97 18.27
C ALA A 53 1.87 -3.97 17.12
N GLY A 54 0.83 -3.12 17.13
CA GLY A 54 0.55 -2.11 16.10
C GLY A 54 -0.56 -2.50 15.12
N TYR A 55 -1.15 -3.69 15.25
CA TYR A 55 -2.30 -4.06 14.42
C TYR A 55 -3.54 -3.22 14.76
N VAL A 56 -4.28 -2.84 13.75
CA VAL A 56 -5.58 -2.19 13.93
C VAL A 56 -6.67 -3.26 13.95
N TRP A 57 -7.47 -3.24 15.01
CA TRP A 57 -8.59 -4.14 15.22
C TRP A 57 -9.92 -3.40 15.02
N ALA A 58 -10.81 -4.02 14.28
CA ALA A 58 -12.14 -3.52 14.01
C ALA A 58 -13.20 -4.50 14.54
N GLY A 59 -13.93 -4.08 15.55
CA GLY A 59 -15.13 -4.75 16.04
C GLY A 59 -16.30 -4.43 15.13
N THR A 60 -17.14 -5.42 14.84
CA THR A 60 -18.31 -5.27 13.99
C THR A 60 -19.52 -5.90 14.67
N GLU A 61 -20.71 -5.69 14.09
CA GLU A 61 -21.93 -6.39 14.52
C GLU A 61 -21.87 -7.91 14.33
N ASN A 62 -20.91 -8.40 13.52
CA ASN A 62 -20.77 -9.84 13.23
C ASN A 62 -19.30 -10.29 13.23
N GLY A 63 -18.61 -10.05 14.35
CA GLY A 63 -17.26 -10.54 14.58
C GLY A 63 -16.19 -9.48 14.64
N LEU A 64 -14.96 -9.94 14.84
CA LEU A 64 -13.76 -9.13 14.99
C LEU A 64 -12.85 -9.29 13.79
N TYR A 65 -12.26 -8.20 13.35
CA TYR A 65 -11.32 -8.18 12.23
C TYR A 65 -10.02 -7.50 12.65
N ARG A 66 -8.90 -7.97 12.11
CA ARG A 66 -7.56 -7.38 12.30
C ARG A 66 -6.97 -6.97 10.98
N TYR A 67 -6.52 -5.74 10.87
CA TYR A 67 -5.79 -5.21 9.73
C TYR A 67 -4.29 -5.45 9.91
N ASP A 68 -3.65 -6.06 8.91
CA ASP A 68 -2.23 -6.43 8.91
C ASP A 68 -1.34 -5.47 8.12
N GLY A 69 -1.89 -4.33 7.67
CA GLY A 69 -1.21 -3.38 6.78
C GLY A 69 -1.58 -3.57 5.31
N SER A 70 -2.20 -4.69 4.96
CA SER A 70 -2.66 -5.00 3.59
C SER A 70 -4.17 -5.29 3.54
N THR A 71 -4.67 -6.20 4.37
CA THR A 71 -6.05 -6.68 4.36
C THR A 71 -6.60 -6.89 5.77
N PHE A 72 -7.93 -6.94 5.88
CA PHE A 72 -8.61 -7.32 7.10
C PHE A 72 -8.83 -8.84 7.17
N ARG A 73 -8.37 -9.46 8.24
CA ARG A 73 -8.58 -10.87 8.53
C ARG A 73 -9.58 -11.04 9.66
N ARG A 74 -10.59 -11.91 9.45
CA ARG A 74 -11.60 -12.22 10.47
C ARG A 74 -11.04 -13.14 11.55
N PHE A 75 -11.41 -12.84 12.80
CA PHE A 75 -11.22 -13.67 13.98
C PHE A 75 -12.58 -14.06 14.56
N GLY A 76 -12.74 -15.31 14.93
CA GLY A 76 -14.04 -15.84 15.39
C GLY A 76 -13.91 -17.12 16.18
N ALA A 77 -14.86 -18.03 16.04
CA ALA A 77 -14.96 -19.26 16.83
C ALA A 77 -13.71 -20.14 16.78
N ALA A 78 -13.03 -20.19 15.63
CA ALA A 78 -11.77 -20.94 15.49
C ALA A 78 -10.64 -20.40 16.39
N GLN A 79 -10.72 -19.12 16.80
CA GLN A 79 -9.80 -18.48 17.73
C GLN A 79 -10.41 -18.33 19.14
N GLY A 80 -11.50 -19.01 19.45
CA GLY A 80 -12.14 -18.96 20.77
C GLY A 80 -13.11 -17.79 20.99
N LEU A 81 -13.34 -16.94 19.96
CA LEU A 81 -14.31 -15.86 20.02
C LEU A 81 -15.63 -16.32 19.39
N SER A 82 -16.67 -16.51 20.19
CA SER A 82 -18.00 -16.81 19.66
C SER A 82 -18.48 -15.73 18.69
N ALA A 83 -19.17 -16.12 17.61
CA ALA A 83 -19.70 -15.17 16.65
C ALA A 83 -20.77 -14.29 17.30
N SER A 84 -20.37 -13.11 17.77
CA SER A 84 -21.26 -12.14 18.40
C SER A 84 -20.83 -10.73 18.02
N ALA A 85 -21.75 -9.80 18.17
CA ALA A 85 -21.45 -8.38 18.00
C ALA A 85 -20.38 -7.94 19.00
N ILE A 86 -19.32 -7.34 18.49
CA ILE A 86 -18.28 -6.72 19.32
C ILE A 86 -18.82 -5.38 19.79
N THR A 87 -18.76 -5.12 21.07
CA THR A 87 -19.32 -3.90 21.66
C THR A 87 -18.24 -2.91 22.09
N SER A 88 -17.10 -3.42 22.56
CA SER A 88 -16.00 -2.60 23.06
C SER A 88 -14.66 -3.28 22.78
N LEU A 89 -13.65 -2.49 22.47
CA LEU A 89 -12.26 -2.95 22.29
C LEU A 89 -11.35 -2.08 23.15
N HIS A 90 -10.37 -2.70 23.78
CA HIS A 90 -9.31 -2.00 24.51
C HIS A 90 -7.99 -2.75 24.37
N ALA A 91 -6.93 -2.02 24.04
CA ALA A 91 -5.57 -2.55 24.04
C ALA A 91 -4.85 -2.08 25.29
N ASP A 92 -4.40 -3.03 26.12
CA ASP A 92 -3.69 -2.71 27.36
C ASP A 92 -2.22 -2.30 27.08
N ALA A 93 -1.58 -1.70 28.08
CA ALA A 93 -0.20 -1.24 27.96
C ALA A 93 0.83 -2.38 27.78
N ALA A 94 0.47 -3.63 28.10
CA ALA A 94 1.27 -4.82 27.83
C ALA A 94 1.10 -5.32 26.38
N GLY A 95 0.21 -4.70 25.62
CA GLY A 95 -0.05 -5.03 24.21
C GLY A 95 -1.11 -6.11 24.01
N GLY A 96 -1.78 -6.54 25.07
CA GLY A 96 -2.94 -7.44 25.01
C GLY A 96 -4.19 -6.74 24.49
N LEU A 97 -5.05 -7.48 23.80
CA LEU A 97 -6.35 -6.97 23.34
C LEU A 97 -7.47 -7.55 24.18
N TRP A 98 -8.32 -6.67 24.69
CA TRP A 98 -9.56 -6.98 25.39
C TRP A 98 -10.76 -6.74 24.49
N VAL A 99 -11.68 -7.68 24.49
CA VAL A 99 -12.87 -7.67 23.63
C VAL A 99 -14.11 -7.83 24.47
N GLY A 100 -14.91 -6.77 24.53
CA GLY A 100 -16.23 -6.79 25.13
C GLY A 100 -17.30 -7.20 24.13
N THR A 101 -18.23 -8.02 24.57
CA THR A 101 -19.39 -8.47 23.81
C THR A 101 -20.63 -8.57 24.71
N TRP A 102 -21.81 -8.64 24.13
CA TRP A 102 -23.05 -8.94 24.88
C TRP A 102 -23.07 -10.35 25.50
N GLN A 103 -22.15 -11.23 25.11
CA GLN A 103 -22.09 -12.61 25.59
C GLN A 103 -20.97 -12.84 26.60
N GLY A 104 -19.93 -11.98 26.63
CA GLY A 104 -18.80 -12.14 27.51
C GLY A 104 -17.71 -11.10 27.31
N LEU A 105 -16.70 -11.15 28.17
CA LEU A 105 -15.44 -10.44 28.10
C LEU A 105 -14.34 -11.42 27.71
N PHE A 106 -13.55 -11.09 26.70
CA PHE A 106 -12.49 -11.96 26.19
C PHE A 106 -11.16 -11.21 26.19
N ARG A 107 -10.08 -11.96 26.34
CA ARG A 107 -8.72 -11.48 26.15
C ARG A 107 -7.98 -12.30 25.10
N TRP A 108 -7.27 -11.61 24.21
CA TRP A 108 -6.37 -12.23 23.25
C TRP A 108 -5.08 -12.71 23.92
N GLN A 109 -4.79 -13.99 23.88
CA GLN A 109 -3.61 -14.62 24.45
C GLN A 109 -3.12 -15.75 23.55
N GLU A 110 -1.84 -15.76 23.20
CA GLU A 110 -1.15 -16.85 22.49
C GLU A 110 -1.89 -17.39 21.24
N GLY A 111 -2.55 -16.50 20.49
CA GLY A 111 -3.25 -16.91 19.25
C GLY A 111 -4.71 -17.31 19.44
N SER A 112 -5.28 -17.18 20.65
CA SER A 112 -6.68 -17.48 20.96
C SER A 112 -7.31 -16.44 21.88
N PHE A 113 -8.64 -16.36 21.86
CA PHE A 113 -9.41 -15.57 22.82
C PHE A 113 -9.82 -16.46 24.00
N VAL A 114 -9.49 -16.00 25.19
CA VAL A 114 -9.87 -16.66 26.45
C VAL A 114 -10.96 -15.81 27.11
N GLU A 115 -12.09 -16.47 27.45
CA GLU A 115 -13.19 -15.82 28.18
C GLU A 115 -12.77 -15.54 29.63
N VAL A 116 -13.04 -14.32 30.09
CA VAL A 116 -12.82 -13.90 31.48
C VAL A 116 -14.15 -13.87 32.21
N ARG A 117 -14.24 -14.61 33.34
CA ARG A 117 -15.47 -14.81 34.12
C ARG A 117 -15.31 -14.35 35.58
N MET A 118 -16.41 -13.98 36.20
CA MET A 118 -16.48 -13.71 37.63
C MET A 118 -17.08 -14.95 38.32
N GLY A 119 -16.25 -15.89 38.75
CA GLY A 119 -16.71 -17.23 39.11
C GLY A 119 -17.35 -17.91 37.90
N ASP A 120 -18.59 -18.43 38.10
CA ASP A 120 -19.34 -19.06 36.99
C ASP A 120 -20.08 -18.06 36.08
N LYS A 121 -20.04 -16.77 36.39
CA LYS A 121 -20.83 -15.75 35.72
C LYS A 121 -20.02 -15.11 34.56
N THR A 122 -20.62 -15.00 33.43
CA THR A 122 -20.09 -14.24 32.31
C THR A 122 -20.16 -12.73 32.57
N ILE A 123 -19.17 -11.97 32.07
CA ILE A 123 -19.13 -10.50 32.22
C ILE A 123 -19.56 -9.91 30.88
N ARG A 124 -20.81 -9.52 30.77
CA ARG A 124 -21.34 -8.85 29.60
C ARG A 124 -20.92 -7.39 29.59
N VAL A 125 -20.47 -6.92 28.43
CA VAL A 125 -19.99 -5.55 28.23
C VAL A 125 -20.81 -4.89 27.12
N GLY A 126 -21.38 -3.75 27.40
CA GLY A 126 -22.14 -2.94 26.43
C GLY A 126 -21.28 -2.18 25.44
N ALA A 127 -21.92 -1.39 24.59
CA ALA A 127 -21.22 -0.51 23.67
C ALA A 127 -20.69 0.74 24.35
N GLY A 128 -19.52 1.23 23.97
CA GLY A 128 -18.93 2.48 24.42
C GLY A 128 -17.58 2.32 25.11
N GLN A 129 -17.16 3.37 25.82
CA GLN A 129 -15.92 3.40 26.63
C GLN A 129 -16.13 2.69 27.98
N LEU A 130 -16.13 1.37 27.96
CA LEU A 130 -16.42 0.53 29.11
C LEU A 130 -15.25 -0.32 29.57
N LEU A 131 -14.11 -0.21 28.86
CA LEU A 131 -12.87 -0.92 29.15
C LEU A 131 -11.73 0.09 29.18
N ASP A 132 -10.90 0.05 30.23
CA ASP A 132 -9.63 0.79 30.28
C ASP A 132 -8.67 0.14 31.27
N SER A 133 -7.36 0.38 31.14
CA SER A 133 -6.32 -0.21 31.99
C SER A 133 -5.67 0.81 32.92
N THR A 134 -5.50 0.46 34.18
CA THR A 134 -4.76 1.27 35.18
C THR A 134 -3.28 0.88 35.22
N SER A 135 -2.95 -0.34 34.82
CA SER A 135 -1.59 -0.86 34.70
C SER A 135 -1.53 -1.95 33.62
N PRO A 136 -0.36 -2.41 33.19
CA PRO A 136 -0.23 -3.51 32.23
C PRO A 136 -0.94 -4.82 32.65
N GLU A 137 -1.12 -5.02 33.95
CA GLU A 137 -1.71 -6.23 34.50
C GLU A 137 -3.13 -6.05 35.04
N GLN A 138 -3.67 -4.82 35.01
CA GLN A 138 -4.97 -4.53 35.58
C GLN A 138 -5.86 -3.80 34.59
N ILE A 139 -7.03 -4.36 34.33
CA ILE A 139 -8.09 -3.71 33.55
C ILE A 139 -9.31 -3.41 34.42
N LEU A 140 -9.93 -2.30 34.14
CA LEU A 140 -11.23 -1.91 34.67
C LEU A 140 -12.31 -2.15 33.62
N VAL A 141 -13.43 -2.69 34.03
CA VAL A 141 -14.54 -3.06 33.17
C VAL A 141 -15.85 -2.54 33.73
N VAL A 142 -16.60 -1.82 32.94
CA VAL A 142 -18.01 -1.51 33.27
C VAL A 142 -18.89 -2.59 32.63
N SER A 143 -19.55 -3.37 33.50
CA SER A 143 -20.46 -4.43 33.07
C SER A 143 -21.78 -3.88 32.54
N GLU A 144 -22.57 -4.74 31.83
CA GLU A 144 -23.93 -4.43 31.39
C GLU A 144 -24.83 -3.95 32.56
N GLN A 145 -24.56 -4.45 33.75
CA GLN A 145 -25.25 -4.03 34.98
C GLN A 145 -24.78 -2.68 35.52
N LYS A 146 -23.96 -1.96 34.75
CA LYS A 146 -23.37 -0.65 35.10
C LYS A 146 -22.54 -0.67 36.38
N ARG A 147 -21.87 -1.79 36.66
CA ARG A 147 -20.95 -1.96 37.79
C ARG A 147 -19.51 -1.88 37.30
N LEU A 148 -18.69 -1.16 38.03
CA LEU A 148 -17.26 -1.14 37.83
C LEU A 148 -16.61 -2.38 38.44
N LEU A 149 -15.95 -3.16 37.63
CA LEU A 149 -15.21 -4.37 37.99
C LEU A 149 -13.72 -4.14 37.77
N LYS A 150 -12.92 -4.76 38.62
CA LYS A 150 -11.47 -4.83 38.53
C LYS A 150 -11.09 -6.25 38.10
N VAL A 151 -10.27 -6.38 37.10
CA VAL A 151 -9.77 -7.65 36.57
C VAL A 151 -8.25 -7.67 36.64
N GLU A 152 -7.70 -8.68 37.31
CA GLU A 152 -6.27 -8.86 37.55
C GLU A 152 -5.86 -10.31 37.26
N PRO A 153 -4.60 -10.58 36.85
CA PRO A 153 -4.12 -11.95 36.71
C PRO A 153 -4.10 -12.67 38.06
N GLN A 154 -4.45 -13.94 38.04
CA GLN A 154 -4.38 -14.80 39.22
C GLN A 154 -2.92 -15.07 39.61
N ARG A 155 -2.53 -14.74 40.83
CA ARG A 155 -1.17 -14.99 41.35
C ARG A 155 -0.88 -16.49 41.34
N GLY A 156 0.11 -16.90 40.58
CA GLY A 156 0.58 -18.30 40.50
C GLY A 156 -0.29 -19.25 39.68
N GLY A 157 -1.26 -18.74 38.90
CA GLY A 157 -2.15 -19.54 38.04
C GLY A 157 -2.32 -18.96 36.63
N GLN A 158 -2.84 -19.77 35.72
CA GLN A 158 -3.28 -19.32 34.40
C GLN A 158 -4.74 -18.89 34.48
N GLY A 159 -5.01 -17.62 34.89
CA GLY A 159 -6.39 -17.17 35.00
C GLY A 159 -6.51 -15.71 35.42
N TRP A 160 -7.75 -15.26 35.54
CA TRP A 160 -8.10 -13.89 35.90
C TRP A 160 -8.97 -13.86 37.14
N VAL A 161 -8.68 -12.94 38.06
CA VAL A 161 -9.53 -12.65 39.25
C VAL A 161 -10.34 -11.42 38.92
N VAL A 162 -11.66 -11.54 39.08
CA VAL A 162 -12.62 -10.45 38.83
C VAL A 162 -13.31 -10.13 40.13
N GLN A 163 -13.30 -8.85 40.53
CA GLN A 163 -13.93 -8.38 41.73
C GLN A 163 -14.56 -7.00 41.55
N PRO A 164 -15.60 -6.63 42.31
CA PRO A 164 -16.11 -5.27 42.32
C PRO A 164 -14.99 -4.29 42.67
N PHE A 165 -14.93 -3.15 41.98
CA PHE A 165 -13.94 -2.11 42.24
C PHE A 165 -14.27 -1.35 43.54
N PHE A 166 -15.55 -1.01 43.72
CA PHE A 166 -16.03 -0.37 44.95
C PHE A 166 -16.57 -1.39 45.93
N SER A 167 -16.26 -1.19 47.22
CA SER A 167 -16.81 -2.01 48.31
C SER A 167 -18.30 -1.74 48.53
N PRO A 168 -19.04 -2.66 49.11
CA PRO A 168 -20.44 -2.41 49.46
C PRO A 168 -20.67 -1.15 50.33
N SER A 169 -19.79 -0.88 51.30
CA SER A 169 -19.83 0.31 52.14
C SER A 169 -19.67 1.60 51.33
N GLN A 170 -18.72 1.65 50.41
CA GLN A 170 -18.55 2.83 49.54
C GLN A 170 -19.79 3.09 48.67
N ILE A 171 -20.46 2.02 48.22
CA ILE A 171 -21.68 2.12 47.41
C ILE A 171 -22.88 2.55 48.29
N GLU A 172 -22.90 2.18 49.57
CA GLU A 172 -23.93 2.62 50.50
C GLU A 172 -23.80 4.10 50.85
N GLU A 173 -22.58 4.55 51.07
CA GLU A 173 -22.25 5.96 51.36
C GLU A 173 -22.47 6.85 50.12
N ARG A 174 -22.24 6.31 48.92
CA ARG A 174 -22.27 7.01 47.64
C ARG A 174 -23.17 6.31 46.63
N ALA A 175 -24.45 6.68 46.59
CA ALA A 175 -25.45 6.06 45.72
C ALA A 175 -25.18 6.26 44.22
N ASP A 176 -24.47 7.33 43.84
CA ASP A 176 -24.05 7.64 42.49
C ASP A 176 -23.11 6.57 41.90
N LEU A 177 -22.32 5.90 42.76
CA LEU A 177 -21.41 4.81 42.35
C LEU A 177 -22.14 3.50 41.99
N ARG A 178 -23.45 3.43 42.17
CA ARG A 178 -24.28 2.27 41.79
C ARG A 178 -24.45 2.14 40.29
N THR A 179 -24.30 3.25 39.55
CA THR A 179 -24.55 3.28 38.12
C THR A 179 -23.41 3.99 37.40
N ILE A 180 -22.49 3.20 36.88
CA ILE A 180 -21.37 3.69 36.07
C ILE A 180 -21.72 3.45 34.58
N SER A 181 -21.64 4.49 33.76
CA SER A 181 -21.98 4.41 32.34
C SER A 181 -20.79 4.58 31.39
N SER A 182 -19.66 5.10 31.88
CA SER A 182 -18.43 5.27 31.09
C SER A 182 -17.19 5.29 31.98
N LEU A 183 -16.05 4.99 31.40
CA LEU A 183 -14.76 4.82 32.07
C LEU A 183 -13.63 5.35 31.22
N ARG A 184 -12.71 6.11 31.84
CA ARG A 184 -11.39 6.43 31.27
C ARG A 184 -10.36 6.55 32.38
N VAL A 185 -9.15 6.08 32.05
CA VAL A 185 -7.98 6.26 32.91
C VAL A 185 -7.13 7.39 32.35
N GLY A 186 -6.87 8.40 33.16
CA GLY A 186 -6.02 9.52 32.79
C GLY A 186 -4.54 9.15 32.80
N ARG A 187 -3.70 9.95 32.16
CA ARG A 187 -2.25 9.73 32.06
C ARG A 187 -1.52 9.65 33.41
N ARG A 188 -2.13 10.21 34.47
CA ARG A 188 -1.60 10.17 35.86
C ARG A 188 -2.10 8.99 36.66
N GLY A 189 -2.90 8.10 36.04
CA GLY A 189 -3.49 6.93 36.67
C GLY A 189 -4.80 7.25 37.45
N ASP A 190 -5.30 8.50 37.41
CA ASP A 190 -6.61 8.87 37.90
C ASP A 190 -7.71 8.23 37.02
N ILE A 191 -8.76 7.75 37.68
CA ILE A 191 -9.86 7.06 37.02
C ILE A 191 -11.03 8.03 36.89
N TRP A 192 -11.47 8.27 35.67
CA TRP A 192 -12.62 9.11 35.37
C TRP A 192 -13.83 8.25 35.00
N LEU A 193 -14.95 8.53 35.60
CA LEU A 193 -16.18 7.77 35.48
C LEU A 193 -17.35 8.71 35.25
N VAL A 194 -18.37 8.27 34.53
CA VAL A 194 -19.69 8.87 34.61
C VAL A 194 -20.49 8.07 35.64
N CYS A 195 -20.78 8.69 36.78
CA CYS A 195 -21.48 8.13 37.92
C CYS A 195 -22.89 8.71 37.94
N ALA A 196 -23.90 7.91 37.59
CA ALA A 196 -25.25 8.40 37.39
C ALA A 196 -25.31 9.63 36.46
N ALA A 197 -25.54 10.84 36.96
CA ALA A 197 -25.59 12.08 36.19
C ALA A 197 -24.37 13.00 36.42
N SER A 198 -23.30 12.50 37.00
CA SER A 198 -22.12 13.27 37.39
C SER A 198 -20.83 12.72 36.79
N LEU A 199 -19.84 13.56 36.63
CA LEU A 199 -18.44 13.14 36.34
C LEU A 199 -17.76 12.89 37.71
N CYS A 200 -17.17 11.69 37.82
CA CYS A 200 -16.45 11.30 39.04
C CYS A 200 -14.97 11.07 38.72
N ARG A 201 -14.06 11.56 39.54
CA ARG A 201 -12.63 11.20 39.51
C ARG A 201 -12.29 10.38 40.75
N VAL A 202 -11.69 9.24 40.53
CA VAL A 202 -11.17 8.39 41.60
C VAL A 202 -9.64 8.45 41.57
N ASP A 203 -9.06 8.86 42.68
CA ASP A 203 -7.61 8.90 42.88
C ASP A 203 -7.26 8.41 44.29
N SER A 204 -6.00 8.55 44.72
CA SER A 204 -5.53 8.17 46.06
C SER A 204 -6.18 8.98 47.20
N ALA A 205 -6.75 10.15 46.90
CA ALA A 205 -7.43 11.00 47.87
C ALA A 205 -8.93 10.64 48.06
N GLY A 206 -9.48 9.80 47.17
CA GLY A 206 -10.87 9.37 47.22
C GLY A 206 -11.64 9.63 45.93
N VAL A 207 -12.94 9.91 46.06
CA VAL A 207 -13.84 10.15 44.92
C VAL A 207 -14.30 11.60 44.89
N ALA A 208 -13.84 12.38 43.95
CA ALA A 208 -14.31 13.74 43.68
C ALA A 208 -15.42 13.71 42.61
N THR A 209 -16.40 14.63 42.71
CA THR A 209 -17.57 14.64 41.82
C THR A 209 -17.86 16.03 41.30
N TRP A 210 -18.29 16.13 40.06
CA TRP A 210 -18.78 17.33 39.39
C TRP A 210 -20.14 17.02 38.77
N GLU A 211 -21.16 17.82 39.12
CA GLU A 211 -22.45 17.70 38.47
C GLU A 211 -22.36 18.10 37.00
N LEU A 212 -22.90 17.26 36.13
CA LEU A 212 -22.91 17.55 34.70
C LEU A 212 -24.06 18.56 34.43
N PRO A 213 -23.76 19.68 33.72
CA PRO A 213 -24.73 20.72 33.45
C PRO A 213 -25.88 20.22 32.57
N GLY A 214 -27.11 20.26 33.09
CA GLY A 214 -28.35 19.93 32.35
C GLY A 214 -28.70 18.45 32.31
N PRO A 215 -29.85 18.10 31.75
CA PRO A 215 -30.31 16.71 31.71
C PRO A 215 -29.42 15.87 30.79
N MET A 216 -28.78 14.86 31.31
CA MET A 216 -28.08 13.83 30.58
C MET A 216 -28.83 12.52 30.70
N ASP A 217 -29.05 11.81 29.61
CA ASP A 217 -29.64 10.49 29.60
C ASP A 217 -28.62 9.45 30.08
N PRO A 218 -28.73 8.90 31.27
CA PRO A 218 -27.80 7.93 31.80
C PRO A 218 -27.86 6.57 31.07
N SER A 219 -28.88 6.37 30.22
CA SER A 219 -29.01 5.16 29.40
C SER A 219 -28.04 5.16 28.22
N VAL A 220 -27.60 6.34 27.75
CA VAL A 220 -26.67 6.50 26.62
C VAL A 220 -25.25 6.60 27.17
N PRO A 221 -24.29 5.79 26.68
CA PRO A 221 -22.89 5.90 27.08
C PRO A 221 -22.31 7.27 26.67
N ILE A 222 -21.76 7.96 27.64
CA ILE A 222 -21.15 9.29 27.51
C ILE A 222 -19.65 9.08 27.24
N GLY A 223 -19.09 9.76 26.25
CA GLY A 223 -17.64 9.75 25.98
C GLY A 223 -16.89 10.58 27.01
N ILE A 224 -15.82 10.07 27.59
CA ILE A 224 -14.91 10.81 28.48
C ILE A 224 -13.53 10.83 27.83
N LEU A 225 -12.84 11.96 27.89
CA LEU A 225 -11.46 12.09 27.40
C LEU A 225 -10.68 13.01 28.34
N PRO A 226 -9.81 12.48 29.21
CA PRO A 226 -8.73 13.24 29.81
C PRO A 226 -7.65 13.51 28.72
N ASP A 227 -7.50 14.78 28.33
CA ASP A 227 -6.59 15.16 27.27
C ASP A 227 -5.12 15.34 27.76
N SER A 228 -4.22 15.59 26.84
CA SER A 228 -2.79 15.75 27.12
C SER A 228 -2.45 17.01 27.94
N ARG A 229 -3.34 18.00 27.96
CA ARG A 229 -3.20 19.24 28.74
C ARG A 229 -3.70 19.07 30.18
N GLY A 230 -4.39 17.94 30.44
CA GLY A 230 -5.00 17.64 31.75
C GLY A 230 -6.44 18.12 31.88
N ASP A 231 -7.04 18.65 30.81
CA ASP A 231 -8.45 18.96 30.76
C ASP A 231 -9.27 17.68 30.57
N VAL A 232 -10.50 17.67 30.99
CA VAL A 232 -11.37 16.52 30.80
C VAL A 232 -12.58 16.90 29.97
N TRP A 233 -12.70 16.23 28.85
CA TRP A 233 -13.84 16.39 27.95
C TRP A 233 -14.92 15.37 28.28
N VAL A 234 -16.17 15.82 28.30
CA VAL A 234 -17.35 14.99 28.41
C VAL A 234 -18.22 15.19 27.20
N ASN A 235 -18.43 14.13 26.44
CA ASN A 235 -19.15 14.16 25.18
C ASN A 235 -20.43 13.33 25.25
N SER A 236 -21.56 14.00 25.22
CA SER A 236 -22.89 13.38 25.17
C SER A 236 -23.54 13.55 23.79
N SER A 237 -24.71 12.98 23.60
CA SER A 237 -25.50 13.13 22.37
C SER A 237 -25.96 14.58 22.08
N SER A 238 -25.86 15.46 23.04
CA SER A 238 -26.34 16.84 22.94
C SER A 238 -25.32 17.92 23.35
N ARG A 239 -24.24 17.53 24.04
CA ARG A 239 -23.29 18.50 24.60
C ARG A 239 -21.87 18.00 24.57
N GLN A 240 -20.95 18.95 24.35
CA GLN A 240 -19.50 18.80 24.48
C GLN A 240 -19.05 19.75 25.60
N LEU A 241 -18.69 19.17 26.74
CA LEU A 241 -18.27 19.92 27.92
C LEU A 241 -16.77 19.74 28.13
N GLN A 242 -16.07 20.81 28.44
CA GLN A 242 -14.66 20.82 28.83
C GLN A 242 -14.55 21.21 30.30
N LEU A 243 -13.91 20.38 31.11
CA LEU A 243 -13.50 20.70 32.48
C LEU A 243 -12.00 21.01 32.47
N PRO A 244 -11.58 22.26 32.48
CA PRO A 244 -10.16 22.62 32.51
C PRO A 244 -9.49 22.13 33.80
N ALA A 245 -8.23 21.70 33.68
CA ALA A 245 -7.47 21.10 34.78
C ALA A 245 -7.36 22.00 36.03
N ALA A 246 -7.38 23.32 35.84
CA ALA A 246 -7.29 24.33 36.93
C ALA A 246 -8.65 24.85 37.43
N GLN A 247 -9.75 24.37 36.86
CA GLN A 247 -11.10 24.89 37.14
C GLN A 247 -12.01 23.82 37.76
N ARG A 248 -13.10 24.29 38.42
CA ARG A 248 -14.13 23.41 38.97
C ARG A 248 -15.40 23.38 38.15
N ASP A 249 -15.53 24.31 37.21
CA ASP A 249 -16.73 24.49 36.40
C ASP A 249 -16.48 24.06 34.97
N PHE A 250 -17.50 23.46 34.35
CA PHE A 250 -17.46 23.09 32.94
C PHE A 250 -17.60 24.30 32.03
N ILE A 251 -16.82 24.31 30.96
CA ILE A 251 -17.01 25.20 29.82
C ILE A 251 -17.85 24.44 28.79
N ASP A 252 -18.98 25.02 28.39
CA ASP A 252 -19.79 24.45 27.31
C ASP A 252 -19.14 24.81 25.95
N ARG A 253 -18.67 23.77 25.25
CA ARG A 253 -18.05 23.81 23.92
C ARG A 253 -18.97 23.22 22.87
N SER A 254 -20.26 23.03 23.17
CA SER A 254 -21.19 22.37 22.29
C SER A 254 -21.28 23.01 20.91
N ASP A 255 -21.22 22.19 19.88
CA ASP A 255 -21.45 22.60 18.48
C ASP A 255 -22.82 22.09 18.00
N ALA A 256 -23.56 22.96 17.32
CA ALA A 256 -24.87 22.60 16.78
C ALA A 256 -24.83 21.44 15.78
N ARG A 257 -23.66 21.17 15.18
CA ARG A 257 -23.41 20.06 14.26
C ARG A 257 -23.02 18.76 14.97
N ALA A 258 -22.75 18.82 16.29
CA ALA A 258 -22.49 17.64 17.05
C ALA A 258 -23.82 16.96 17.41
N ASN A 259 -24.05 15.81 16.87
CA ASN A 259 -24.93 14.81 17.45
C ASN A 259 -26.46 15.08 17.48
N ARG A 260 -27.03 15.59 16.43
CA ARG A 260 -28.52 15.67 16.31
C ARG A 260 -29.17 14.36 15.83
N GLY A 261 -28.46 13.24 15.77
CA GLY A 261 -28.99 11.95 15.35
C GLY A 261 -29.34 11.03 16.53
N SER A 262 -29.95 9.88 16.24
CA SER A 262 -30.56 8.91 17.16
C SER A 262 -30.05 8.86 18.61
N VAL A 263 -30.95 8.95 19.55
CA VAL A 263 -30.77 9.09 21.00
C VAL A 263 -30.01 7.94 21.69
N HIS A 264 -29.63 6.87 20.94
CA HIS A 264 -29.13 5.64 21.56
C HIS A 264 -27.71 5.20 21.10
N VAL A 265 -26.94 6.08 20.48
CA VAL A 265 -25.62 5.70 19.97
C VAL A 265 -24.52 6.33 20.79
N TYR A 266 -23.54 5.51 21.20
CA TYR A 266 -22.30 5.97 21.82
C TYR A 266 -21.61 7.05 20.95
N THR A 267 -21.14 8.11 21.61
CA THR A 267 -20.44 9.22 20.99
C THR A 267 -18.94 9.11 21.25
N PRO A 268 -18.16 8.61 20.29
CA PRO A 268 -16.71 8.47 20.46
C PRO A 268 -16.07 9.86 20.64
N ILE A 269 -15.08 9.94 21.51
CA ILE A 269 -14.23 11.12 21.66
C ILE A 269 -12.78 10.66 21.84
N VAL A 270 -11.88 11.24 21.09
CA VAL A 270 -10.45 10.92 21.11
C VAL A 270 -9.60 12.17 20.94
N GLU A 271 -8.39 12.16 21.47
CA GLU A 271 -7.35 13.15 21.20
C GLU A 271 -6.40 12.60 20.15
N ASP A 272 -6.07 13.41 19.16
CA ASP A 272 -5.04 13.07 18.18
C ASP A 272 -3.63 13.30 18.75
N ALA A 273 -2.61 12.96 17.97
CA ALA A 273 -1.20 13.11 18.35
C ALA A 273 -0.76 14.58 18.57
N TRP A 274 -1.56 15.55 18.15
CA TRP A 274 -1.27 17.00 18.22
C TRP A 274 -2.14 17.76 19.24
N GLY A 275 -2.98 17.03 19.98
CA GLY A 275 -3.83 17.59 21.02
C GLY A 275 -5.14 18.19 20.49
N HIS A 276 -5.56 17.85 19.27
CA HIS A 276 -6.91 18.16 18.81
C HIS A 276 -7.88 17.09 19.29
N VAL A 277 -9.08 17.51 19.64
CA VAL A 277 -10.14 16.60 20.08
C VAL A 277 -11.09 16.31 18.91
N LEU A 278 -11.30 15.03 18.61
CA LEU A 278 -12.20 14.58 17.56
C LEU A 278 -13.40 13.87 18.15
N THR A 279 -14.57 14.15 17.61
CA THR A 279 -15.79 13.43 17.93
C THR A 279 -16.71 13.33 16.71
N ARG A 280 -17.76 12.56 16.82
CA ARG A 280 -18.77 12.36 15.78
C ARG A 280 -19.53 13.67 15.46
N SER A 281 -19.84 13.90 14.18
CA SER A 281 -20.81 14.88 13.73
C SER A 281 -22.18 14.25 13.45
N SER A 282 -23.26 15.03 13.57
CA SER A 282 -24.61 14.63 13.14
C SER A 282 -24.77 14.51 11.63
N ASP A 283 -23.91 15.18 10.88
CA ASP A 283 -23.99 15.30 9.42
C ASP A 283 -23.11 14.28 8.69
N ASP A 284 -23.15 13.03 9.15
CA ASP A 284 -22.40 11.91 8.56
C ASP A 284 -20.87 12.16 8.47
N GLY A 285 -20.28 12.64 9.59
CA GLY A 285 -18.87 12.92 9.62
C GLY A 285 -18.30 13.00 11.03
N VAL A 286 -17.24 13.79 11.18
CA VAL A 286 -16.56 14.10 12.45
C VAL A 286 -16.43 15.60 12.63
N ILE A 287 -16.32 16.07 13.87
CA ILE A 287 -15.88 17.42 14.19
C ILE A 287 -14.55 17.35 14.95
N ARG A 288 -13.68 18.32 14.68
CA ARG A 288 -12.34 18.46 15.28
C ARG A 288 -12.22 19.79 15.99
N TRP A 289 -11.83 19.75 17.27
CA TRP A 289 -11.51 20.93 18.05
C TRP A 289 -10.05 21.32 17.86
N ASP A 290 -9.78 22.51 17.33
CA ASP A 290 -8.43 23.02 17.07
C ASP A 290 -7.80 23.79 18.25
N GLY A 291 -8.47 23.86 19.39
CA GLY A 291 -8.10 24.66 20.55
C GLY A 291 -8.93 25.94 20.68
N SER A 292 -9.63 26.38 19.62
CA SER A 292 -10.44 27.59 19.60
C SER A 292 -11.87 27.37 19.08
N ARG A 293 -12.04 26.51 18.09
CA ARG A 293 -13.33 26.24 17.42
C ARG A 293 -13.43 24.78 16.95
N TRP A 294 -14.67 24.38 16.69
CA TRP A 294 -14.94 23.11 16.02
C TRP A 294 -14.91 23.28 14.51
N GLU A 295 -14.14 22.44 13.85
CA GLU A 295 -14.10 22.23 12.41
C GLU A 295 -14.92 20.97 12.09
N ALA A 296 -15.91 21.09 11.20
CA ALA A 296 -16.67 19.94 10.73
C ALA A 296 -16.00 19.32 9.50
N ILE A 297 -15.92 17.99 9.47
CA ILE A 297 -15.39 17.20 8.36
C ILE A 297 -16.44 16.16 7.99
N GLY A 298 -17.01 16.30 6.83
CA GLY A 298 -18.15 15.50 6.37
C GLY A 298 -18.16 15.24 4.87
N PRO A 299 -19.33 14.96 4.29
CA PRO A 299 -19.45 14.67 2.86
C PRO A 299 -18.93 15.80 1.96
N ALA A 300 -19.06 17.03 2.40
CA ALA A 300 -18.50 18.18 1.70
C ALA A 300 -16.97 18.16 1.65
N ASP A 301 -16.32 17.59 2.65
CA ASP A 301 -14.87 17.49 2.75
C ASP A 301 -14.32 16.15 2.19
N GLY A 302 -15.14 15.41 1.45
CA GLY A 302 -14.77 14.12 0.86
C GLY A 302 -15.01 12.90 1.77
N LEU A 303 -15.42 13.09 3.03
CA LEU A 303 -15.78 11.99 3.93
C LEU A 303 -17.19 11.48 3.62
N SER A 304 -17.31 10.53 2.71
CA SER A 304 -18.59 9.93 2.37
C SER A 304 -18.90 8.75 3.28
N VAL A 305 -19.61 9.00 4.37
CA VAL A 305 -20.10 7.96 5.29
C VAL A 305 -21.63 8.06 5.40
N SER A 306 -22.30 6.94 5.24
CA SER A 306 -23.74 6.84 5.47
C SER A 306 -24.00 6.19 6.81
N GLY A 307 -24.89 6.76 7.62
CA GLY A 307 -25.25 6.24 8.94
C GLY A 307 -24.31 6.64 10.08
N GLY A 308 -23.33 7.49 9.81
CA GLY A 308 -22.48 8.10 10.82
C GLY A 308 -21.23 7.32 11.22
N VAL A 309 -20.42 7.96 12.08
CA VAL A 309 -19.17 7.41 12.63
C VAL A 309 -19.43 6.87 14.04
N ASN A 310 -19.20 5.58 14.25
CA ASN A 310 -19.43 4.91 15.53
C ASN A 310 -18.16 4.75 16.38
N ALA A 311 -16.98 4.74 15.72
CA ALA A 311 -15.71 4.61 16.41
C ALA A 311 -14.67 5.53 15.76
N ILE A 312 -13.81 6.10 16.59
CA ILE A 312 -12.66 6.90 16.15
C ILE A 312 -11.43 6.35 16.85
N LEU A 313 -10.35 6.18 16.12
CA LEU A 313 -9.06 5.75 16.65
C LEU A 313 -7.97 6.69 16.13
N ALA A 314 -7.25 7.32 17.03
CA ALA A 314 -5.97 7.94 16.73
C ALA A 314 -4.89 6.86 16.91
N ASP A 315 -4.20 6.48 15.83
CA ASP A 315 -3.15 5.46 15.89
C ASP A 315 -1.84 6.05 16.46
N ARG A 316 -0.90 5.18 16.82
CA ARG A 316 0.39 5.57 17.40
C ARG A 316 1.29 6.35 16.46
N ASP A 317 1.02 6.26 15.16
CA ASP A 317 1.79 6.94 14.11
C ASP A 317 1.14 8.29 13.75
N GLY A 318 0.06 8.68 14.45
CA GLY A 318 -0.65 9.94 14.30
C GLY A 318 -1.73 9.88 13.19
N GLY A 319 -2.02 8.71 12.64
CA GLY A 319 -3.13 8.53 11.70
C GLY A 319 -4.48 8.48 12.40
N VAL A 320 -5.53 8.88 11.71
CA VAL A 320 -6.91 8.82 12.21
C VAL A 320 -7.70 7.78 11.42
N TRP A 321 -8.38 6.90 12.17
CA TRP A 321 -9.23 5.85 11.63
C TRP A 321 -10.66 6.04 12.11
N LEU A 322 -11.62 5.89 11.23
CA LEU A 322 -13.03 6.04 11.49
C LEU A 322 -13.75 4.73 11.24
N GLY A 323 -14.51 4.26 12.20
CA GLY A 323 -15.40 3.13 12.06
C GLY A 323 -16.81 3.62 11.74
N THR A 324 -17.39 3.17 10.64
CA THR A 324 -18.69 3.66 10.16
C THR A 324 -19.79 2.62 10.25
N SER A 325 -21.04 3.07 10.20
CA SER A 325 -22.22 2.18 10.27
C SER A 325 -22.46 1.39 8.97
N GLY A 326 -21.92 1.83 7.81
CA GLY A 326 -22.27 1.21 6.52
C GLY A 326 -21.21 1.28 5.44
N ARG A 327 -20.04 1.86 5.73
CA ARG A 327 -18.91 2.02 4.78
C ARG A 327 -17.62 1.35 5.26
N GLY A 328 -17.70 0.53 6.32
CA GLY A 328 -16.54 -0.14 6.89
C GLY A 328 -15.63 0.78 7.67
N VAL A 329 -14.33 0.56 7.54
CA VAL A 329 -13.30 1.37 8.17
C VAL A 329 -12.81 2.41 7.18
N VAL A 330 -12.63 3.64 7.63
CA VAL A 330 -12.10 4.74 6.83
C VAL A 330 -10.83 5.23 7.48
N ARG A 331 -9.74 5.34 6.73
CA ARG A 331 -8.51 5.98 7.19
C ARG A 331 -8.39 7.36 6.56
N TRP A 332 -8.14 8.36 7.40
CA TRP A 332 -7.85 9.71 6.93
C TRP A 332 -6.39 9.78 6.48
N VAL A 333 -6.18 9.84 5.18
CA VAL A 333 -4.86 9.83 4.58
C VAL A 333 -4.26 11.23 4.60
N GLY A 334 -3.00 11.34 4.97
CA GLY A 334 -2.33 12.65 5.04
C GLY A 334 -2.94 13.62 6.05
N TYR A 335 -3.58 13.11 7.09
CA TYR A 335 -4.31 13.84 8.13
C TYR A 335 -3.66 15.15 8.58
N ARG A 336 -2.35 15.16 8.72
CA ARG A 336 -1.59 16.31 9.22
C ARG A 336 -1.25 17.33 8.14
N HIS A 337 -0.95 16.87 6.93
CA HIS A 337 -0.24 17.68 5.95
C HIS A 337 -1.13 18.18 4.81
N PHE A 338 -2.18 17.44 4.45
CA PHE A 338 -2.89 17.66 3.20
C PHE A 338 -4.30 18.24 3.38
N SER A 339 -4.57 19.24 2.57
CA SER A 339 -5.92 19.73 2.26
C SER A 339 -6.02 19.98 0.77
N ALA A 340 -7.22 19.91 0.22
CA ALA A 340 -7.42 20.02 -1.21
C ALA A 340 -8.68 20.84 -1.54
N TRP A 341 -8.72 21.39 -2.76
CA TRP A 341 -9.84 22.13 -3.33
C TRP A 341 -10.13 21.63 -4.72
N THR A 342 -11.43 21.44 -5.00
CA THR A 342 -11.95 21.02 -6.31
C THR A 342 -13.15 21.87 -6.68
N THR A 343 -13.85 21.52 -7.75
CA THR A 343 -15.12 22.15 -8.11
C THR A 343 -16.20 21.98 -7.02
N ARG A 344 -16.06 21.00 -6.16
CA ARG A 344 -16.93 20.81 -4.98
C ARG A 344 -16.72 21.91 -3.94
N GLU A 345 -15.51 22.43 -3.83
CA GLU A 345 -15.09 23.53 -2.97
C GLU A 345 -15.12 24.87 -3.74
N ASN A 346 -15.90 24.92 -4.82
CA ASN A 346 -16.15 26.08 -5.67
C ASN A 346 -14.95 26.55 -6.51
N LEU A 347 -13.96 25.70 -6.80
CA LEU A 347 -13.06 26.03 -7.91
C LEU A 347 -13.87 26.09 -9.21
N PRO A 348 -13.54 27.00 -10.14
CA PRO A 348 -14.22 27.07 -11.44
C PRO A 348 -14.01 25.79 -12.27
N HIS A 349 -12.90 25.11 -12.08
CA HIS A 349 -12.51 23.89 -12.77
C HIS A 349 -11.53 23.10 -11.92
N ASP A 350 -11.55 21.77 -12.00
CA ASP A 350 -10.63 20.90 -11.25
C ASP A 350 -9.20 20.93 -11.80
N ASP A 351 -9.02 21.34 -13.04
CA ASP A 351 -7.71 21.42 -13.69
C ASP A 351 -7.00 22.71 -13.24
N VAL A 352 -5.99 22.58 -12.36
CA VAL A 352 -5.31 23.71 -11.70
C VAL A 352 -3.87 23.82 -12.20
N TRP A 353 -3.52 25.00 -12.77
CA TRP A 353 -2.27 25.23 -13.47
C TRP A 353 -1.31 26.20 -12.79
N SER A 354 -1.78 27.10 -11.96
CA SER A 354 -0.90 28.09 -11.35
C SER A 354 -1.45 28.68 -10.06
N PHE A 355 -0.54 29.16 -9.22
CA PHE A 355 -0.84 29.82 -7.96
C PHE A 355 -0.02 31.07 -7.81
N MET A 356 -0.56 32.04 -7.08
CA MET A 356 0.14 33.28 -6.74
C MET A 356 -0.48 33.90 -5.49
N ARG A 357 0.34 34.30 -4.51
CA ARG A 357 -0.14 35.07 -3.35
C ARG A 357 -0.52 36.48 -3.74
N ASP A 358 -1.77 36.90 -3.49
CA ASP A 358 -2.31 38.25 -3.76
C ASP A 358 -2.51 39.04 -2.45
N GLY A 359 -1.52 39.03 -1.58
CA GLY A 359 -1.54 39.68 -0.29
C GLY A 359 -1.95 38.74 0.88
N PRO A 360 -1.94 39.27 2.12
CA PRO A 360 -2.21 38.42 3.30
C PRO A 360 -3.61 37.82 3.24
N GLY A 361 -3.67 36.48 3.34
CA GLY A 361 -4.91 35.71 3.39
C GLY A 361 -5.61 35.52 2.05
N ARG A 362 -5.03 35.89 0.90
CA ARG A 362 -5.60 35.69 -0.43
C ARG A 362 -4.61 34.98 -1.36
N LEU A 363 -4.99 33.84 -1.86
CA LEU A 363 -4.29 33.12 -2.92
C LEU A 363 -5.07 33.20 -4.22
N LEU A 364 -4.41 33.56 -5.30
CA LEU A 364 -4.95 33.51 -6.64
C LEU A 364 -4.63 32.16 -7.26
N ILE A 365 -5.64 31.50 -7.80
CA ILE A 365 -5.51 30.17 -8.43
C ILE A 365 -5.94 30.30 -9.89
N GLY A 366 -5.08 29.86 -10.81
CA GLY A 366 -5.38 29.73 -12.22
C GLY A 366 -5.85 28.31 -12.55
N THR A 367 -7.02 28.22 -13.17
CA THR A 367 -7.66 26.96 -13.50
C THR A 367 -7.96 26.82 -14.99
N GLY A 368 -8.45 25.65 -15.41
CA GLY A 368 -8.93 25.39 -16.76
C GLY A 368 -10.11 26.27 -17.21
N ALA A 369 -10.77 26.97 -16.28
CA ALA A 369 -11.89 27.86 -16.55
C ALA A 369 -11.75 29.24 -15.87
N GLY A 370 -10.55 29.82 -15.94
CA GLY A 370 -10.27 31.15 -15.42
C GLY A 370 -9.58 31.19 -14.08
N THR A 371 -9.54 32.39 -13.47
CA THR A 371 -8.88 32.64 -12.18
C THR A 371 -9.88 32.79 -11.04
N VAL A 372 -9.43 32.40 -9.85
CA VAL A 372 -10.25 32.49 -8.65
C VAL A 372 -9.38 32.88 -7.44
N TRP A 373 -9.93 33.68 -6.53
CA TRP A 373 -9.34 33.93 -5.21
C TRP A 373 -9.80 32.91 -4.21
N LEU A 374 -8.84 32.32 -3.47
CA LEU A 374 -9.07 31.55 -2.28
C LEU A 374 -8.71 32.39 -1.06
N ASP A 375 -9.66 32.58 -0.15
CA ASP A 375 -9.42 33.16 1.17
C ASP A 375 -9.02 32.02 2.12
N ASP A 376 -7.74 31.94 2.44
CA ASP A 376 -7.19 30.90 3.30
C ASP A 376 -7.43 31.14 4.79
N ARG A 377 -7.68 32.38 5.22
CA ARG A 377 -8.00 32.68 6.64
C ARG A 377 -9.40 32.24 7.04
N GLU A 378 -10.33 32.40 6.14
CA GLU A 378 -11.72 32.01 6.38
C GLU A 378 -12.01 30.59 5.87
N GLN A 379 -11.06 29.94 5.20
CA GLN A 379 -11.23 28.66 4.49
C GLN A 379 -12.48 28.67 3.58
N ARG A 380 -12.81 29.86 3.09
CA ARG A 380 -14.03 30.08 2.32
C ARG A 380 -13.83 29.80 0.85
N ALA A 381 -14.93 29.39 0.30
CA ALA A 381 -15.13 29.22 -1.13
C ALA A 381 -14.51 30.32 -1.98
N ALA A 382 -13.80 29.86 -2.99
CA ALA A 382 -13.17 30.70 -3.99
C ALA A 382 -14.15 31.68 -4.65
N ARG A 383 -13.80 32.95 -4.72
CA ARG A 383 -14.54 33.97 -5.46
C ARG A 383 -13.89 34.17 -6.83
N ARG A 384 -14.63 34.05 -7.90
CA ARG A 384 -14.13 34.33 -9.25
C ARG A 384 -13.61 35.76 -9.39
N VAL A 385 -12.49 35.89 -10.10
CA VAL A 385 -11.83 37.15 -10.36
C VAL A 385 -12.29 37.71 -11.71
N GLY A 386 -12.64 38.99 -11.73
CA GLY A 386 -12.89 39.77 -12.94
C GLY A 386 -14.36 39.89 -13.33
N THR A 387 -14.73 41.13 -13.59
CA THR A 387 -15.95 41.53 -14.31
C THR A 387 -15.49 42.10 -15.64
N GLY A 388 -15.63 41.39 -16.74
CA GLY A 388 -15.25 41.87 -18.06
C GLY A 388 -15.48 40.80 -19.12
N ASP A 389 -15.60 41.22 -20.38
CA ASP A 389 -15.75 40.30 -21.51
C ASP A 389 -14.56 39.35 -21.59
N GLY A 390 -14.83 38.06 -21.50
CA GLY A 390 -13.82 37.00 -21.65
C GLY A 390 -13.21 36.42 -20.36
N ALA A 391 -13.71 36.80 -19.17
CA ALA A 391 -13.14 36.36 -17.87
C ALA A 391 -13.27 34.84 -17.59
N ASP A 392 -14.18 34.15 -18.25
CA ASP A 392 -14.62 32.81 -17.85
C ASP A 392 -14.27 31.66 -18.81
N THR A 393 -13.47 31.87 -19.85
CA THR A 393 -13.31 30.87 -20.92
C THR A 393 -11.88 30.48 -21.25
N HIS A 394 -10.88 31.07 -20.58
CA HIS A 394 -9.48 30.81 -20.88
C HIS A 394 -8.80 29.93 -19.84
N GLN A 395 -8.17 28.88 -20.31
CA GLN A 395 -7.31 28.03 -19.47
C GLN A 395 -6.06 28.85 -19.05
N VAL A 396 -5.95 29.12 -17.76
CA VAL A 396 -4.89 29.94 -17.15
C VAL A 396 -3.65 29.09 -16.87
N GLY A 397 -2.63 29.22 -17.71
CA GLY A 397 -1.39 28.48 -17.58
C GLY A 397 -0.41 29.07 -16.54
N SER A 398 -0.36 30.44 -16.45
CA SER A 398 0.63 31.11 -15.60
C SER A 398 0.16 32.46 -15.09
N LEU A 399 0.63 32.83 -13.89
CA LEU A 399 0.33 34.07 -13.19
C LEU A 399 1.64 34.75 -12.79
N ALA A 400 1.69 36.08 -12.91
CA ALA A 400 2.80 36.91 -12.42
C ALA A 400 2.28 38.24 -11.89
N ARG A 401 3.00 38.85 -10.92
CA ARG A 401 2.63 40.16 -10.35
C ARG A 401 3.72 41.18 -10.64
N ASP A 402 3.32 42.35 -11.08
CA ASP A 402 4.24 43.47 -11.29
C ASP A 402 4.40 44.33 -10.01
N ARG A 403 5.37 45.20 -10.02
CA ARG A 403 5.64 46.12 -8.90
C ARG A 403 4.51 47.10 -8.60
N ALA A 404 3.66 47.37 -9.57
CA ALA A 404 2.47 48.22 -9.39
C ALA A 404 1.31 47.45 -8.76
N GLY A 405 1.47 46.13 -8.56
CA GLY A 405 0.48 45.22 -8.00
C GLY A 405 -0.50 44.67 -9.03
N ASN A 406 -0.33 44.94 -10.32
CA ASN A 406 -1.16 44.33 -11.35
C ASN A 406 -0.82 42.85 -11.50
N VAL A 407 -1.84 42.06 -11.79
CA VAL A 407 -1.68 40.62 -12.06
C VAL A 407 -1.69 40.39 -13.56
N TRP A 408 -0.66 39.73 -14.05
CA TRP A 408 -0.51 39.29 -15.42
C TRP A 408 -0.86 37.81 -15.54
N ILE A 409 -1.66 37.48 -16.54
CA ILE A 409 -2.22 36.18 -16.77
C ILE A 409 -1.79 35.70 -18.16
N GLY A 410 -1.09 34.59 -18.25
CA GLY A 410 -0.80 33.89 -19.49
C GLY A 410 -1.76 32.74 -19.68
N THR A 411 -2.42 32.64 -20.81
CA THR A 411 -3.36 31.58 -21.11
C THR A 411 -2.80 30.60 -22.13
N LEU A 412 -3.21 29.33 -22.05
CA LEU A 412 -2.84 28.32 -23.05
C LEU A 412 -3.52 28.57 -24.41
N SER A 413 -4.56 29.42 -24.48
CA SER A 413 -5.14 29.91 -25.73
C SER A 413 -4.34 31.05 -26.36
N GLY A 414 -3.30 31.58 -25.69
CA GLY A 414 -2.44 32.64 -26.16
C GLY A 414 -2.84 34.06 -25.77
N ALA A 415 -3.91 34.27 -25.01
CA ALA A 415 -4.27 35.58 -24.50
C ALA A 415 -3.35 35.96 -23.33
N LEU A 416 -2.65 37.09 -23.44
CA LEU A 416 -2.00 37.79 -22.35
C LEU A 416 -3.00 38.79 -21.76
N MET A 417 -3.37 38.58 -20.50
CA MET A 417 -4.37 39.36 -19.81
C MET A 417 -3.74 40.10 -18.63
N LYS A 418 -4.35 41.24 -18.23
CA LYS A 418 -3.94 42.01 -17.07
C LYS A 418 -5.13 42.28 -16.17
N ILE A 419 -4.98 42.05 -14.87
CA ILE A 419 -5.88 42.57 -13.85
C ILE A 419 -5.23 43.81 -13.25
N ASP A 420 -5.89 44.95 -13.42
CA ASP A 420 -5.38 46.20 -12.86
C ASP A 420 -5.53 46.21 -11.33
N ALA A 421 -4.49 46.56 -10.64
CA ALA A 421 -4.42 46.49 -9.17
C ALA A 421 -5.43 47.40 -8.47
N ARG A 422 -5.75 48.54 -9.09
CA ARG A 422 -6.64 49.57 -8.51
C ARG A 422 -8.12 49.36 -8.88
N THR A 423 -8.36 49.05 -10.14
CA THR A 423 -9.73 48.91 -10.66
C THR A 423 -10.27 47.46 -10.53
N GLN A 424 -9.40 46.50 -10.37
CA GLN A 424 -9.73 45.05 -10.38
C GLN A 424 -10.41 44.60 -11.68
N VAL A 425 -10.25 45.36 -12.76
CA VAL A 425 -10.77 45.02 -14.08
C VAL A 425 -9.75 44.17 -14.82
N GLN A 426 -10.22 43.08 -15.38
CA GLN A 426 -9.45 42.19 -16.26
C GLN A 426 -9.57 42.69 -17.71
N SER A 427 -8.46 42.79 -18.42
CA SER A 427 -8.40 43.18 -19.83
C SER A 427 -7.39 42.35 -20.60
N VAL A 428 -7.66 42.06 -21.86
CA VAL A 428 -6.70 41.45 -22.78
C VAL A 428 -5.74 42.52 -23.26
N VAL A 429 -4.43 42.28 -23.05
CA VAL A 429 -3.37 43.19 -23.45
C VAL A 429 -2.81 42.84 -24.84
N ALA A 430 -2.65 41.56 -25.11
CA ALA A 430 -2.13 41.07 -26.38
C ALA A 430 -2.59 39.61 -26.61
N THR A 431 -2.57 39.19 -27.88
CA THR A 431 -2.73 37.80 -28.29
C THR A 431 -1.41 37.32 -28.87
N LEU A 432 -0.86 36.29 -28.25
CA LEU A 432 0.40 35.66 -28.60
C LEU A 432 0.16 34.19 -28.96
N PRO A 433 1.14 33.49 -29.53
CA PRO A 433 1.09 32.02 -29.54
C PRO A 433 0.94 31.45 -28.13
N LEU A 434 0.39 30.28 -27.96
CA LEU A 434 0.20 29.59 -26.69
C LEU A 434 1.24 30.02 -25.63
N ILE A 435 0.78 30.58 -24.49
CA ILE A 435 1.67 31.07 -23.43
C ILE A 435 1.85 30.02 -22.35
N PHE A 436 3.06 29.51 -22.17
CA PHE A 436 3.40 28.56 -21.15
C PHE A 436 3.70 29.20 -19.79
N ARG A 437 4.47 30.33 -19.82
CA ARG A 437 4.91 31.02 -18.62
C ARG A 437 4.90 32.52 -18.78
N VAL A 438 4.46 33.22 -17.77
CA VAL A 438 4.69 34.66 -17.58
C VAL A 438 5.50 34.85 -16.30
N TYR A 439 6.45 35.78 -16.32
CA TYR A 439 7.36 36.03 -15.20
C TYR A 439 7.76 37.52 -15.15
N VAL A 440 7.70 38.11 -13.95
CA VAL A 440 8.18 39.49 -13.77
C VAL A 440 9.51 39.46 -13.06
N ASP A 441 10.58 39.93 -13.72
CA ASP A 441 11.91 39.93 -13.14
C ASP A 441 12.12 41.05 -12.11
N SER A 442 13.23 40.96 -11.38
CA SER A 442 13.59 41.97 -10.37
C SER A 442 13.87 43.36 -10.95
N SER A 443 14.01 43.53 -12.30
CA SER A 443 14.09 44.82 -12.98
C SER A 443 12.73 45.40 -13.33
N GLY A 444 11.67 44.63 -13.22
CA GLY A 444 10.29 45.02 -13.58
C GLY A 444 9.93 44.71 -15.02
N ARG A 445 10.62 43.82 -15.70
CA ARG A 445 10.27 43.31 -17.03
C ARG A 445 9.35 42.11 -16.92
N LEU A 446 8.30 42.11 -17.73
CA LEU A 446 7.43 40.97 -17.91
C LEU A 446 7.96 40.09 -19.05
N TRP A 447 8.41 38.93 -18.72
CA TRP A 447 8.84 37.87 -19.63
C TRP A 447 7.66 36.96 -19.98
N ILE A 448 7.58 36.53 -21.24
CA ILE A 448 6.49 35.69 -21.73
C ILE A 448 7.09 34.58 -22.57
N CYS A 449 7.03 33.37 -22.05
CA CYS A 449 7.47 32.14 -22.72
C CYS A 449 6.29 31.57 -23.53
N THR A 450 6.49 31.38 -24.82
CA THR A 450 5.44 30.94 -25.73
C THR A 450 5.86 29.76 -26.59
N LYS A 451 4.89 29.16 -27.30
CA LYS A 451 5.15 28.12 -28.27
C LYS A 451 6.12 28.57 -29.40
N HIS A 452 6.19 29.85 -29.68
CA HIS A 452 7.00 30.41 -30.77
C HIS A 452 8.02 31.45 -30.28
N GLY A 453 8.66 31.24 -29.16
CA GLY A 453 9.78 32.03 -28.64
C GLY A 453 9.47 32.81 -27.38
N VAL A 454 10.36 33.73 -27.04
CA VAL A 454 10.38 34.55 -25.83
C VAL A 454 10.05 35.97 -26.15
N PHE A 455 9.06 36.52 -25.42
CA PHE A 455 8.67 37.92 -25.54
C PHE A 455 8.89 38.67 -24.23
N VAL A 456 9.08 39.99 -24.31
CA VAL A 456 9.27 40.87 -23.15
C VAL A 456 8.43 42.12 -23.27
N ILE A 457 7.90 42.60 -22.14
CA ILE A 457 7.32 43.92 -21.96
C ILE A 457 8.09 44.64 -20.83
N ASP A 458 8.60 45.81 -21.08
CA ASP A 458 9.27 46.65 -20.08
C ASP A 458 8.21 47.42 -19.27
N LEU A 459 8.03 47.18 -17.98
CA LEU A 459 7.05 47.77 -17.10
C LEU A 459 7.69 48.88 -16.22
N PRO A 460 7.08 50.06 -16.00
CA PRO A 460 5.75 50.53 -16.45
C PRO A 460 5.84 51.37 -17.74
N ALA A 461 6.11 50.77 -18.86
CA ALA A 461 6.17 51.50 -20.12
C ALA A 461 4.76 51.84 -20.64
N GLY A 462 4.60 52.95 -21.29
CA GLY A 462 3.32 53.39 -21.89
C GLY A 462 2.88 52.55 -23.10
N ASP A 463 3.77 51.74 -23.67
CA ASP A 463 3.51 50.78 -24.73
C ASP A 463 3.63 49.35 -24.18
N ASN A 464 2.51 48.69 -23.97
CA ASN A 464 2.44 47.34 -23.50
C ASN A 464 2.60 46.27 -24.60
N ALA A 465 3.15 46.62 -25.76
CA ALA A 465 3.34 45.70 -26.88
C ALA A 465 4.44 44.67 -26.58
N PRO A 466 4.16 43.37 -26.62
CA PRO A 466 5.19 42.34 -26.43
C PRO A 466 6.22 42.36 -27.54
N ARG A 467 7.51 42.43 -27.16
CA ARG A 467 8.65 42.45 -28.11
C ARG A 467 9.36 41.09 -28.02
N ARG A 468 9.56 40.40 -29.13
CA ARG A 468 10.33 39.19 -29.24
C ARG A 468 11.83 39.49 -28.98
N VAL A 469 12.52 38.64 -28.25
CA VAL A 469 13.92 38.87 -27.84
C VAL A 469 14.86 37.73 -28.19
N ASP A 470 14.38 36.54 -28.45
CA ASP A 470 15.18 35.36 -28.80
C ASP A 470 15.60 35.32 -30.26
N ASP A 471 14.98 36.12 -31.14
CA ASP A 471 15.29 36.23 -32.55
C ASP A 471 16.72 36.71 -32.87
N LYS A 472 17.37 37.31 -31.89
CA LYS A 472 18.76 37.83 -31.98
C LYS A 472 19.80 36.76 -31.58
N VAL A 473 19.35 35.63 -31.00
CA VAL A 473 20.27 34.59 -30.55
C VAL A 473 20.61 33.65 -31.72
N ALA A 474 21.86 33.33 -31.90
CA ALA A 474 22.31 32.45 -32.98
C ALA A 474 21.59 31.07 -32.90
N GLY A 475 20.92 30.70 -33.98
CA GLY A 475 20.12 29.48 -34.10
C GLY A 475 18.63 29.62 -33.62
N PHE A 476 18.23 30.84 -33.25
CA PHE A 476 16.86 31.14 -32.77
C PHE A 476 16.18 32.15 -33.71
N GLY A 477 16.13 31.92 -34.98
CA GLY A 477 15.43 32.75 -35.96
C GLY A 477 13.95 32.35 -36.15
N PRO A 478 13.19 33.11 -36.92
CA PRO A 478 11.80 32.75 -37.24
C PRO A 478 11.62 31.37 -37.89
N ALA A 479 12.68 30.87 -38.56
CA ALA A 479 12.66 29.57 -39.22
C ALA A 479 12.91 28.37 -38.25
N SER A 480 13.44 28.64 -37.06
CA SER A 480 13.78 27.60 -36.07
C SER A 480 12.68 27.30 -35.05
N ASP A 481 11.70 28.18 -34.97
CA ASP A 481 10.47 28.10 -34.16
C ASP A 481 10.70 27.51 -32.72
N PRO A 482 11.52 28.18 -31.87
CA PRO A 482 11.88 27.71 -30.57
C PRO A 482 10.69 27.78 -29.60
N GLN A 483 10.29 26.65 -29.04
CA GLN A 483 9.32 26.63 -27.95
C GLN A 483 10.02 26.98 -26.64
N ALA A 484 9.62 28.07 -25.97
CA ALA A 484 10.09 28.43 -24.64
C ALA A 484 9.09 27.94 -23.59
N THR A 485 9.56 27.09 -22.64
CA THR A 485 8.70 26.35 -21.75
C THR A 485 8.67 26.85 -20.33
N ASP A 486 9.83 27.30 -19.79
CA ASP A 486 9.91 27.74 -18.40
C ASP A 486 10.99 28.83 -18.21
N ILE A 487 10.90 29.58 -17.10
CA ILE A 487 11.76 30.73 -16.82
C ILE A 487 11.91 30.96 -15.34
N CYS A 488 13.12 31.31 -14.90
CA CYS A 488 13.36 31.80 -13.55
C CYS A 488 14.51 32.83 -13.50
N GLU A 489 14.53 33.67 -12.48
CA GLU A 489 15.63 34.59 -12.19
C GLU A 489 16.52 34.01 -11.09
N ARG A 490 17.79 33.77 -11.43
CA ARG A 490 18.77 33.17 -10.53
C ARG A 490 19.27 34.12 -9.47
N VAL A 491 19.64 35.29 -9.90
CA VAL A 491 20.01 36.45 -9.09
C VAL A 491 19.49 37.70 -9.79
N PRO A 492 19.27 38.82 -9.10
CA PRO A 492 18.73 40.00 -9.71
C PRO A 492 19.43 40.37 -11.02
N GLY A 493 18.67 40.41 -12.12
CA GLY A 493 19.13 40.71 -13.48
C GLY A 493 19.70 39.54 -14.28
N GLU A 494 19.75 38.34 -13.72
CA GLU A 494 20.16 37.12 -14.44
C GLU A 494 18.98 36.16 -14.59
N VAL A 495 18.38 36.10 -15.77
CA VAL A 495 17.20 35.29 -16.09
C VAL A 495 17.64 34.08 -16.93
N TRP A 496 17.11 32.92 -16.57
CA TRP A 496 17.32 31.67 -17.28
C TRP A 496 16.02 31.20 -17.90
N ILE A 497 16.09 30.66 -19.14
CA ILE A 497 14.93 30.27 -19.92
C ILE A 497 15.21 28.90 -20.58
N THR A 498 14.32 27.93 -20.40
CA THR A 498 14.37 26.64 -21.12
C THR A 498 13.62 26.74 -22.42
N THR A 499 14.23 26.19 -23.47
CA THR A 499 13.64 26.11 -24.81
C THR A 499 13.84 24.74 -25.44
N SER A 500 13.06 24.42 -26.47
CA SER A 500 13.25 23.23 -27.31
C SER A 500 14.62 23.19 -28.01
N LEU A 501 15.28 24.33 -28.13
CA LEU A 501 16.60 24.48 -28.79
C LEU A 501 17.76 24.62 -27.77
N GLY A 502 17.49 24.57 -26.47
CA GLY A 502 18.48 24.63 -25.41
C GLY A 502 18.19 25.69 -24.35
N LEU A 503 19.21 25.99 -23.52
CA LEU A 503 19.10 26.90 -22.38
C LEU A 503 19.58 28.31 -22.77
N LEU A 504 18.71 29.28 -22.53
CA LEU A 504 19.03 30.68 -22.71
C LEU A 504 19.32 31.34 -21.34
N ARG A 505 20.27 32.27 -21.34
CA ARG A 505 20.61 33.12 -20.18
C ARG A 505 20.58 34.60 -20.60
N TRP A 506 19.80 35.39 -19.89
CA TRP A 506 19.82 36.84 -19.96
C TRP A 506 20.69 37.40 -18.85
N ARG A 507 21.67 38.23 -19.22
CA ARG A 507 22.53 38.98 -18.31
C ARG A 507 23.09 40.21 -19.01
N GLU A 508 23.25 41.32 -18.32
CA GLU A 508 23.86 42.53 -18.82
C GLU A 508 23.20 43.05 -20.13
N ALA A 509 21.85 42.93 -20.22
CA ALA A 509 21.02 43.28 -21.37
C ALA A 509 21.28 42.42 -22.63
N GLU A 510 21.92 41.29 -22.51
CA GLU A 510 22.16 40.34 -23.58
C GLU A 510 21.53 38.96 -23.30
N LEU A 511 20.89 38.38 -24.30
CA LEU A 511 20.38 37.01 -24.26
C LEU A 511 21.32 36.09 -25.04
N VAL A 512 21.88 35.12 -24.35
CA VAL A 512 22.84 34.20 -24.92
C VAL A 512 22.44 32.74 -24.70
N LYS A 513 22.77 31.86 -25.65
CA LYS A 513 22.61 30.43 -25.52
C LYS A 513 23.71 29.87 -24.62
N THR A 514 23.35 29.12 -23.61
CA THR A 514 24.30 28.46 -22.71
C THR A 514 24.54 27.02 -23.17
N ALA A 515 25.82 26.63 -23.25
CA ALA A 515 26.19 25.26 -23.59
C ALA A 515 25.80 24.31 -22.46
N LEU A 516 25.12 23.22 -22.82
CA LEU A 516 24.92 22.09 -21.92
C LEU A 516 26.01 21.04 -22.16
N PRO A 517 26.37 20.23 -21.14
CA PRO A 517 27.30 19.14 -21.36
C PRO A 517 26.76 18.22 -22.47
N ALA A 518 27.50 18.08 -23.56
CA ALA A 518 27.15 17.17 -24.63
C ALA A 518 27.15 15.75 -24.08
N ARG A 519 25.98 15.10 -24.01
CA ARG A 519 25.94 13.65 -24.05
C ARG A 519 26.37 13.22 -25.45
N ALA A 520 27.12 12.11 -25.54
CA ALA A 520 27.66 11.55 -26.76
C ALA A 520 26.62 11.19 -27.84
N ASP A 521 25.35 11.38 -27.57
CA ASP A 521 24.23 11.13 -28.45
C ASP A 521 23.60 12.44 -28.90
N LYS A 522 23.69 12.71 -30.19
CA LYS A 522 23.30 13.96 -30.85
C LYS A 522 21.78 14.18 -31.02
N SER A 523 20.92 13.44 -30.25
CA SER A 523 19.47 13.54 -30.37
C SER A 523 18.89 14.45 -29.32
N SER A 524 18.22 15.51 -29.75
CA SER A 524 17.42 16.52 -29.08
C SER A 524 17.91 17.10 -27.74
N THR A 525 18.16 18.40 -27.75
CA THR A 525 18.44 19.24 -26.57
C THR A 525 17.16 19.82 -25.96
N GLU A 526 16.04 19.11 -26.05
CA GLU A 526 14.78 19.59 -25.47
C GLU A 526 14.90 19.70 -23.96
N LEU A 527 14.78 20.92 -23.47
CA LEU A 527 14.71 21.27 -22.05
C LEU A 527 13.27 21.60 -21.72
N GLY A 528 12.72 20.89 -20.72
CA GLY A 528 11.32 21.02 -20.35
C GLY A 528 11.06 22.01 -19.22
N VAL A 529 11.76 21.86 -18.11
CA VAL A 529 11.42 22.50 -16.83
C VAL A 529 12.68 23.06 -16.16
N LEU A 530 12.50 24.18 -15.45
CA LEU A 530 13.58 24.96 -14.85
C LEU A 530 13.15 25.46 -13.46
N ALA A 531 14.07 25.50 -12.52
CA ALA A 531 13.88 26.18 -11.24
C ALA A 531 15.16 26.85 -10.76
N CYS A 532 15.03 28.07 -10.27
CA CYS A 532 16.11 28.79 -9.59
C CYS A 532 15.94 28.67 -8.07
N GLY A 533 16.96 28.15 -7.40
CA GLY A 533 16.96 28.01 -5.94
C GLY A 533 17.39 29.29 -5.22
N ALA A 534 16.92 29.45 -4.00
CA ALA A 534 17.21 30.60 -3.15
C ALA A 534 18.72 30.86 -2.91
N LYS A 535 19.55 29.82 -3.01
CA LYS A 535 21.01 29.91 -2.89
C LYS A 535 21.74 30.14 -4.22
N GLY A 536 21.01 30.51 -5.28
CA GLY A 536 21.55 30.79 -6.61
C GLY A 536 21.95 29.54 -7.40
N GLY A 537 21.46 28.38 -7.05
CA GLY A 537 21.50 27.17 -7.88
C GLY A 537 20.43 27.19 -8.96
N VAL A 538 20.65 26.48 -10.06
CA VAL A 538 19.61 26.28 -11.10
C VAL A 538 19.43 24.80 -11.32
N TRP A 539 18.19 24.35 -11.22
CA TRP A 539 17.77 22.99 -11.56
C TRP A 539 17.14 22.98 -12.94
N LEU A 540 17.45 21.98 -13.73
CA LEU A 540 16.85 21.82 -15.05
C LEU A 540 16.64 20.34 -15.39
N VAL A 541 15.60 20.09 -16.16
CA VAL A 541 15.26 18.76 -16.67
C VAL A 541 15.31 18.80 -18.18
N GLY A 542 15.98 17.84 -18.77
CA GLY A 542 16.07 17.72 -20.21
C GLY A 542 16.85 16.51 -20.67
N GLY A 543 16.85 16.29 -21.96
CA GLY A 543 17.54 15.21 -22.61
C GLY A 543 16.62 14.09 -23.11
N PRO A 544 17.15 13.16 -23.95
CA PRO A 544 16.40 12.00 -24.39
C PRO A 544 16.10 11.08 -23.20
N SER A 545 15.04 10.27 -23.32
CA SER A 545 14.72 9.24 -22.31
C SER A 545 15.91 8.30 -22.08
N PRO A 546 16.30 8.03 -20.82
CA PRO A 546 15.72 8.59 -19.60
C PRO A 546 16.12 10.05 -19.34
N LEU A 547 15.14 10.85 -18.91
CA LEU A 547 15.33 12.26 -18.61
C LEU A 547 16.43 12.48 -17.58
N GLY A 548 17.36 13.41 -17.83
CA GLY A 548 18.37 13.83 -16.88
C GLY A 548 17.90 15.00 -16.04
N VAL A 549 18.14 14.95 -14.74
CA VAL A 549 18.00 16.11 -13.86
C VAL A 549 19.40 16.69 -13.59
N TRP A 550 19.55 17.96 -13.91
CA TRP A 550 20.82 18.65 -13.87
C TRP A 550 20.79 19.77 -12.83
N GLN A 551 21.89 20.00 -12.18
CA GLN A 551 22.08 21.09 -11.25
C GLN A 551 23.25 21.96 -11.66
N LEU A 552 23.04 23.25 -11.78
CA LEU A 552 24.07 24.26 -11.91
C LEU A 552 24.27 24.93 -10.56
N GLY A 553 25.40 24.71 -9.94
CA GLY A 553 25.76 25.36 -8.66
C GLY A 553 25.95 26.89 -8.80
N SER A 554 25.85 27.62 -7.70
CA SER A 554 25.91 29.08 -7.68
C SER A 554 27.21 29.65 -8.25
N MET A 555 28.30 28.92 -8.22
CA MET A 555 29.64 29.30 -8.73
C MET A 555 30.09 28.45 -9.93
N ALA A 556 29.29 27.42 -10.33
CA ALA A 556 29.69 26.50 -11.39
C ALA A 556 29.36 27.06 -12.77
N ALA A 557 30.28 26.87 -13.72
CA ALA A 557 30.08 27.26 -15.11
C ALA A 557 29.25 26.23 -15.91
N ASN A 558 29.25 24.98 -15.49
CA ASN A 558 28.59 23.90 -16.21
C ASN A 558 27.62 23.13 -15.30
N PRO A 559 26.47 22.70 -15.83
CA PRO A 559 25.53 21.85 -15.07
C PRO A 559 26.10 20.45 -14.84
N VAL A 560 25.82 19.91 -13.66
CA VAL A 560 26.18 18.54 -13.26
C VAL A 560 24.92 17.72 -13.11
N GLN A 561 24.91 16.50 -13.63
CA GLN A 561 23.76 15.61 -13.48
C GLN A 561 23.63 15.12 -12.04
N ASN A 562 22.44 15.28 -11.47
CA ASN A 562 22.15 14.72 -10.17
C ASN A 562 21.65 13.28 -10.34
N GLU A 563 22.54 12.31 -10.13
CA GLU A 563 22.25 10.89 -10.34
C GLU A 563 21.16 10.36 -9.41
N VAL A 564 21.07 10.86 -8.18
CA VAL A 564 20.07 10.41 -7.19
C VAL A 564 18.68 10.78 -7.67
N VAL A 565 18.49 12.06 -8.01
CA VAL A 565 17.20 12.57 -8.48
C VAL A 565 16.85 11.93 -9.83
N THR A 566 17.80 11.88 -10.76
CA THR A 566 17.61 11.26 -12.09
C THR A 566 17.16 9.81 -11.98
N ARG A 567 17.76 9.02 -11.10
CA ARG A 567 17.39 7.60 -10.90
C ARG A 567 15.98 7.43 -10.35
N VAL A 568 15.59 8.25 -9.40
CA VAL A 568 14.24 8.20 -8.79
C VAL A 568 13.17 8.57 -9.81
N LEU A 569 13.49 9.46 -10.74
CA LEU A 569 12.56 9.99 -11.75
C LEU A 569 12.68 9.32 -13.14
N ALA A 570 13.46 8.25 -13.28
CA ALA A 570 13.86 7.69 -14.59
C ALA A 570 12.70 7.35 -15.52
N ASP A 571 11.56 6.92 -14.97
CA ASP A 571 10.38 6.45 -15.73
C ASP A 571 9.18 7.41 -15.60
N ARG A 572 9.40 8.68 -15.21
CA ARG A 572 8.35 9.66 -14.93
C ARG A 572 8.51 10.91 -15.77
N GLN A 573 7.37 11.48 -16.16
CA GLN A 573 7.36 12.77 -16.84
C GLN A 573 7.40 13.87 -15.78
N VAL A 574 8.46 14.68 -15.78
CA VAL A 574 8.59 15.83 -14.89
C VAL A 574 7.78 17.01 -15.43
N MET A 575 6.88 17.53 -14.61
CA MET A 575 5.98 18.66 -14.94
C MET A 575 6.46 19.99 -14.38
N SER A 576 7.04 20.01 -13.17
CA SER A 576 7.55 21.22 -12.53
C SER A 576 8.67 20.92 -11.57
N LEU A 577 9.55 21.90 -11.38
CA LEU A 577 10.60 21.92 -10.37
C LEU A 577 10.42 23.14 -9.47
N HIS A 578 10.73 22.97 -8.18
CA HIS A 578 10.83 24.07 -7.22
C HIS A 578 11.86 23.71 -6.15
N GLU A 579 12.82 24.60 -5.89
CA GLU A 579 13.70 24.49 -4.71
C GLU A 579 13.15 25.43 -3.64
N ASP A 580 12.69 24.87 -2.53
CA ASP A 580 12.13 25.67 -1.44
C ASP A 580 13.22 26.46 -0.67
N ARG A 581 12.80 27.38 0.21
CA ARG A 581 13.70 28.25 0.98
C ARG A 581 14.70 27.47 1.86
N ARG A 582 14.43 26.20 2.19
CA ARG A 582 15.34 25.31 2.94
C ARG A 582 16.37 24.63 2.03
N GLY A 583 16.12 24.63 0.74
CA GLY A 583 16.93 23.95 -0.27
C GLY A 583 16.48 22.53 -0.54
N TRP A 584 15.20 22.19 -0.27
CA TRP A 584 14.62 20.93 -0.69
C TRP A 584 14.09 21.07 -2.11
N LEU A 585 14.36 20.06 -2.93
CA LEU A 585 13.87 20.04 -4.31
C LEU A 585 12.53 19.33 -4.37
N TRP A 586 11.51 20.04 -4.83
CA TRP A 586 10.19 19.54 -5.14
C TRP A 586 10.08 19.28 -6.64
N VAL A 587 9.63 18.12 -7.02
CA VAL A 587 9.50 17.69 -8.41
C VAL A 587 8.11 17.13 -8.62
N SER A 588 7.25 17.84 -9.35
CA SER A 588 5.94 17.31 -9.73
C SER A 588 6.05 16.49 -11.01
N THR A 589 5.29 15.42 -11.06
CA THR A 589 5.31 14.43 -12.16
C THR A 589 3.87 14.00 -12.50
N ASP A 590 3.74 13.16 -13.51
CA ASP A 590 2.52 12.42 -13.85
C ASP A 590 2.10 11.38 -12.81
N ASP A 591 2.97 11.07 -11.83
CA ASP A 591 2.72 10.15 -10.71
C ASP A 591 2.92 10.83 -9.34
N GLY A 592 2.47 12.07 -9.18
CA GLY A 592 2.57 12.81 -7.93
C GLY A 592 3.81 13.69 -7.81
N VAL A 593 4.17 14.05 -6.59
CA VAL A 593 5.26 14.96 -6.28
C VAL A 593 6.36 14.24 -5.49
N PHE A 594 7.59 14.38 -5.95
CA PHE A 594 8.77 13.90 -5.24
C PHE A 594 9.45 15.07 -4.53
N VAL A 595 9.73 14.91 -3.25
CA VAL A 595 10.46 15.89 -2.43
C VAL A 595 11.81 15.29 -2.07
N PHE A 596 12.88 15.99 -2.40
CA PHE A 596 14.25 15.56 -2.10
C PHE A 596 14.86 16.45 -1.02
N ASN A 597 15.30 15.81 0.07
CA ASN A 597 16.08 16.45 1.12
C ASN A 597 17.48 15.83 1.10
N GLY A 598 18.34 16.34 0.24
CA GLY A 598 19.66 15.78 -0.03
C GLY A 598 19.57 14.34 -0.56
N ALA A 599 19.95 13.38 0.27
CA ALA A 599 19.97 11.98 -0.14
C ALA A 599 18.65 11.22 0.05
N ARG A 600 17.68 11.80 0.80
CA ARG A 600 16.36 11.22 1.03
C ARG A 600 15.38 11.80 0.05
N SER A 601 14.43 10.98 -0.38
CA SER A 601 13.28 11.41 -1.17
C SER A 601 11.97 10.96 -0.51
N ARG A 602 10.90 11.69 -0.77
CA ARG A 602 9.54 11.31 -0.36
C ARG A 602 8.61 11.47 -1.55
N HIS A 603 7.87 10.44 -1.85
CA HIS A 603 6.85 10.44 -2.88
C HIS A 603 5.49 10.82 -2.26
N LEU A 604 4.94 11.93 -2.68
CA LEU A 604 3.62 12.43 -2.31
C LEU A 604 2.65 12.12 -3.45
N ASN A 605 1.72 11.22 -3.20
CA ASN A 605 0.70 10.78 -4.15
C ASN A 605 -0.66 10.69 -3.44
N GLN A 606 -1.68 10.14 -4.08
CA GLN A 606 -2.99 9.95 -3.46
C GLN A 606 -2.93 9.08 -2.20
N ASP A 607 -2.06 8.05 -2.17
CA ASP A 607 -1.86 7.22 -0.99
C ASP A 607 -1.21 8.00 0.19
N ALA A 608 -0.55 9.12 -0.09
CA ALA A 608 0.01 10.04 0.90
C ALA A 608 -0.91 11.22 1.26
N GLY A 609 -1.98 11.45 0.50
CA GLY A 609 -2.96 12.51 0.74
C GLY A 609 -3.12 13.55 -0.36
N LEU A 610 -2.38 13.44 -1.47
CA LEU A 610 -2.56 14.31 -2.64
C LEU A 610 -3.94 14.09 -3.25
N VAL A 611 -4.57 15.15 -3.78
CA VAL A 611 -5.90 15.06 -4.39
C VAL A 611 -5.89 14.19 -5.64
N TRP A 612 -4.81 14.26 -6.42
CA TRP A 612 -4.59 13.47 -7.63
C TRP A 612 -3.11 13.36 -7.97
N ASN A 613 -2.72 12.30 -8.69
CA ASN A 613 -1.31 12.08 -9.03
C ASN A 613 -0.82 12.89 -10.21
N ASP A 614 -1.67 13.09 -11.23
CA ASP A 614 -1.32 13.80 -12.45
C ASP A 614 -1.20 15.31 -12.18
N CYS A 615 0.03 15.80 -12.02
CA CYS A 615 0.33 17.18 -11.73
C CYS A 615 0.44 18.00 -13.02
N ASN A 616 0.02 19.26 -12.96
CA ASN A 616 0.10 20.16 -14.10
C ASN A 616 1.44 20.89 -14.18
N GLN A 617 1.84 21.25 -15.38
CA GLN A 617 3.09 21.98 -15.65
C GLN A 617 3.06 23.37 -15.00
N GLY A 618 4.13 23.71 -14.26
CA GLY A 618 4.24 25.01 -13.61
C GLY A 618 3.37 25.19 -12.36
N ALA A 619 2.69 24.14 -11.91
CA ALA A 619 1.70 24.18 -10.83
C ALA A 619 2.27 23.83 -9.43
N LEU A 620 3.53 24.21 -9.16
CA LEU A 620 4.13 24.18 -7.82
C LEU A 620 4.33 25.61 -7.31
N TYR A 621 3.92 25.88 -6.08
CA TYR A 621 4.06 27.19 -5.47
C TYR A 621 4.34 27.08 -3.97
N GLU A 622 5.48 27.64 -3.53
CA GLU A 622 5.82 27.79 -2.12
C GLU A 622 5.20 29.08 -1.57
N ASP A 623 4.40 28.94 -0.54
CA ASP A 623 3.77 30.06 0.13
C ASP A 623 4.69 30.79 1.11
N ASP A 624 4.26 31.94 1.61
CA ASP A 624 5.03 32.77 2.54
C ASP A 624 5.33 32.09 3.88
N ASP A 625 4.47 31.18 4.30
CA ASP A 625 4.63 30.38 5.53
C ASP A 625 5.47 29.10 5.32
N GLY A 626 5.97 28.84 4.11
CA GLY A 626 6.73 27.65 3.74
C GLY A 626 5.88 26.43 3.44
N SER A 627 4.56 26.56 3.38
CA SER A 627 3.65 25.54 2.87
C SER A 627 3.75 25.45 1.35
N MET A 628 3.31 24.33 0.78
CA MET A 628 3.39 24.11 -0.67
C MET A 628 2.01 23.87 -1.29
N TRP A 629 1.72 24.60 -2.36
CA TRP A 629 0.56 24.42 -3.21
C TRP A 629 0.92 23.61 -4.45
N ILE A 630 0.08 22.66 -4.80
CA ILE A 630 0.28 21.71 -5.91
C ILE A 630 -0.99 21.67 -6.75
N GLY A 631 -0.88 22.01 -8.02
CA GLY A 631 -1.97 21.91 -8.98
C GLY A 631 -1.94 20.59 -9.73
N THR A 632 -3.11 19.98 -9.84
CA THR A 632 -3.30 18.71 -10.54
C THR A 632 -4.46 18.82 -11.54
N SER A 633 -4.64 17.80 -12.38
CA SER A 633 -5.78 17.72 -13.30
C SER A 633 -7.13 17.50 -12.59
N ARG A 634 -7.15 17.29 -11.26
CA ARG A 634 -8.37 17.08 -10.45
C ARG A 634 -8.45 17.90 -9.17
N GLY A 635 -7.76 19.01 -9.12
CA GLY A 635 -7.83 19.95 -8.00
C GLY A 635 -6.49 20.52 -7.59
N ALA A 636 -6.56 21.41 -6.60
CA ALA A 636 -5.40 21.94 -5.89
C ALA A 636 -5.18 21.18 -4.59
N SER A 637 -3.96 20.79 -4.30
CA SER A 637 -3.55 20.31 -2.99
C SER A 637 -2.69 21.34 -2.29
N HIS A 638 -2.87 21.48 -0.98
CA HIS A 638 -2.03 22.28 -0.12
C HIS A 638 -1.35 21.37 0.89
N VAL A 639 -0.03 21.47 0.97
CA VAL A 639 0.80 20.72 1.89
C VAL A 639 1.27 21.65 2.99
N ALA A 640 0.63 21.59 4.14
CA ALA A 640 1.02 22.34 5.32
C ALA A 640 2.18 21.67 6.06
N GLN A 641 2.88 22.41 6.94
CA GLN A 641 3.94 21.90 7.82
C GLN A 641 4.98 21.05 7.05
N THR A 642 5.43 21.57 5.93
CA THR A 642 6.35 20.90 5.01
C THR A 642 7.68 20.48 5.67
N GLU A 643 8.10 21.17 6.75
CA GLU A 643 9.29 20.86 7.54
C GLU A 643 9.25 19.49 8.20
N THR A 644 8.08 18.96 8.47
CA THR A 644 7.88 17.65 9.12
C THR A 644 7.63 16.50 8.13
N LEU A 645 7.73 16.76 6.84
CA LEU A 645 7.47 15.74 5.82
C LEU A 645 8.38 14.49 5.93
N PHE A 646 9.59 14.66 6.45
CA PHE A 646 10.54 13.56 6.65
C PHE A 646 10.56 13.03 8.09
N ASP A 647 9.72 13.57 8.98
CA ASP A 647 9.56 13.12 10.36
C ASP A 647 8.49 12.01 10.40
N LEU A 648 8.85 10.87 9.84
CA LEU A 648 7.98 9.71 9.84
C LEU A 648 8.27 8.81 11.03
N PRO A 649 7.24 8.12 11.55
CA PRO A 649 7.42 7.10 12.57
C PRO A 649 8.42 6.04 12.12
N ALA A 650 9.14 5.47 13.09
CA ALA A 650 10.08 4.39 12.82
C ALA A 650 9.37 3.20 12.15
N LEU A 651 9.96 2.68 11.10
CA LEU A 651 9.44 1.48 10.44
C LEU A 651 9.38 0.31 11.42
N ARG A 652 8.25 -0.41 11.41
CA ARG A 652 8.04 -1.58 12.24
C ARG A 652 7.76 -2.78 11.35
N VAL A 653 8.52 -3.83 11.54
CA VAL A 653 8.27 -5.12 10.91
C VAL A 653 8.01 -6.17 11.96
N ARG A 654 7.13 -7.09 11.67
CA ARG A 654 6.83 -8.22 12.56
C ARG A 654 6.67 -9.50 11.73
N ILE A 655 7.11 -10.62 12.28
CA ILE A 655 6.79 -11.94 11.76
C ILE A 655 5.35 -12.24 12.19
N GLU A 656 4.46 -12.35 11.22
CA GLU A 656 3.03 -12.60 11.46
C GLU A 656 2.75 -14.07 11.74
N SER A 657 3.33 -14.94 10.94
CA SER A 657 3.14 -16.37 11.08
C SER A 657 4.33 -17.14 10.54
N VAL A 658 4.56 -18.27 11.15
CA VAL A 658 5.41 -19.33 10.61
C VAL A 658 4.53 -20.55 10.43
N SER A 659 4.54 -21.13 9.26
CA SER A 659 3.75 -22.31 8.94
C SER A 659 4.62 -23.35 8.26
N ARG A 660 4.25 -24.61 8.46
CA ARG A 660 4.88 -25.74 7.78
C ARG A 660 3.79 -26.51 7.03
N ASP A 661 3.95 -26.64 5.73
CA ASP A 661 2.94 -27.25 4.85
C ASP A 661 1.53 -26.70 5.08
N GLY A 662 1.42 -25.38 5.31
CA GLY A 662 0.16 -24.68 5.57
C GLY A 662 -0.37 -24.80 7.00
N GLN A 663 0.26 -25.58 7.88
CA GLN A 663 -0.10 -25.63 9.29
C GLN A 663 0.69 -24.60 10.08
N ALA A 664 -0.03 -23.72 10.80
CA ALA A 664 0.58 -22.69 11.62
C ALA A 664 1.36 -23.31 12.79
N LEU A 665 2.59 -22.83 12.98
CA LEU A 665 3.42 -23.20 14.10
C LEU A 665 3.27 -22.17 15.22
N GLN A 666 3.06 -22.62 16.44
CA GLN A 666 3.12 -21.74 17.61
C GLN A 666 4.59 -21.45 17.93
N LEU A 667 4.95 -20.18 17.87
CA LEU A 667 6.31 -19.72 18.13
C LEU A 667 6.44 -19.37 19.62
N GLY A 668 7.10 -20.26 20.37
CA GLY A 668 7.56 -19.97 21.74
C GLY A 668 9.06 -19.69 21.77
N ALA A 669 9.63 -19.47 22.93
CA ALA A 669 11.06 -19.16 23.11
C ALA A 669 12.03 -20.27 22.67
N ASP A 670 11.59 -21.52 22.52
CA ASP A 670 12.41 -22.69 22.17
C ASP A 670 11.63 -23.60 21.21
N VAL A 671 11.51 -23.17 19.95
CA VAL A 671 10.78 -23.94 18.93
C VAL A 671 11.65 -25.06 18.39
N ARG A 672 11.37 -26.29 18.77
CA ARG A 672 12.01 -27.48 18.23
C ARG A 672 11.09 -28.16 17.22
N LEU A 673 11.50 -28.15 15.97
CA LEU A 673 10.74 -28.74 14.86
C LEU A 673 11.31 -30.14 14.54
N PRO A 674 10.48 -31.16 14.45
CA PRO A 674 10.97 -32.48 13.98
C PRO A 674 11.40 -32.33 12.52
N TRP A 675 12.44 -33.08 12.13
CA TRP A 675 12.83 -33.16 10.75
C TRP A 675 11.73 -33.85 9.93
N LEU A 676 11.03 -33.05 9.10
CA LEU A 676 10.03 -33.52 8.17
C LEU A 676 10.33 -32.87 6.82
N ARG A 677 10.09 -33.57 5.74
CA ARG A 677 10.10 -32.98 4.40
C ARG A 677 8.86 -32.09 4.29
N GLY A 678 9.01 -30.81 4.46
CA GLY A 678 7.90 -29.86 4.34
C GLY A 678 8.39 -28.44 4.21
N ALA A 679 7.70 -27.65 3.42
CA ALA A 679 8.05 -26.25 3.19
C ALA A 679 7.75 -25.41 4.43
N LEU A 680 8.75 -24.69 4.92
CA LEU A 680 8.60 -23.70 5.98
C LEU A 680 8.31 -22.35 5.35
N THR A 681 7.12 -21.83 5.58
CA THR A 681 6.72 -20.51 5.09
C THR A 681 6.68 -19.52 6.24
N ILE A 682 7.40 -18.42 6.09
CA ILE A 682 7.47 -17.34 7.07
C ILE A 682 6.86 -16.09 6.42
N LYS A 683 5.82 -15.56 7.05
CA LYS A 683 5.13 -14.35 6.61
C LYS A 683 5.43 -13.22 7.57
N ALA A 684 5.84 -12.07 7.05
CA ALA A 684 6.04 -10.84 7.80
C ALA A 684 5.08 -9.75 7.34
N VAL A 685 4.86 -8.76 8.19
CA VAL A 685 4.05 -7.58 7.89
C VAL A 685 4.77 -6.34 8.35
N SER A 686 4.57 -5.24 7.64
CA SER A 686 4.94 -3.91 8.10
C SER A 686 3.70 -3.22 8.65
N LEU A 687 3.79 -2.77 9.90
CA LEU A 687 2.70 -2.09 10.61
C LEU A 687 2.86 -0.57 10.60
N SER A 688 3.49 -0.04 9.55
CA SER A 688 3.58 1.38 9.26
C SER A 688 2.63 1.70 8.11
N PHE A 689 1.62 2.55 8.37
CA PHE A 689 0.48 2.70 7.46
C PHE A 689 0.60 3.88 6.49
N ASP A 690 1.59 4.78 6.64
CA ASP A 690 1.70 6.01 5.86
C ASP A 690 2.01 5.82 4.38
N SER A 691 2.73 4.76 4.02
CA SER A 691 3.05 4.45 2.63
C SER A 691 3.29 2.95 2.45
N PRO A 692 2.26 2.11 2.58
CA PRO A 692 2.42 0.66 2.63
C PRO A 692 3.03 0.06 1.35
N ARG A 693 2.92 0.75 0.21
CA ARG A 693 3.50 0.31 -1.07
C ARG A 693 4.97 0.67 -1.24
N ALA A 694 5.50 1.58 -0.44
CA ALA A 694 6.90 2.02 -0.51
C ALA A 694 7.88 1.11 0.24
N TYR A 695 7.38 0.15 1.01
CA TYR A 695 8.23 -0.73 1.79
C TYR A 695 8.68 -1.94 0.98
N ARG A 696 9.96 -2.30 1.17
CA ARG A 696 10.60 -3.50 0.62
C ARG A 696 11.15 -4.31 1.78
N PHE A 697 11.11 -5.63 1.65
CA PHE A 697 11.62 -6.53 2.67
C PHE A 697 12.96 -7.10 2.24
N ARG A 698 13.83 -7.31 3.23
CA ARG A 698 15.05 -8.10 3.11
C ARG A 698 15.08 -9.09 4.26
N HIS A 699 15.52 -10.28 3.98
CA HIS A 699 15.62 -11.32 4.99
C HIS A 699 16.97 -12.03 4.90
N ARG A 700 17.31 -12.75 5.96
CA ARG A 700 18.40 -13.73 6.00
C ARG A 700 18.04 -14.86 6.95
N MET A 701 18.68 -15.98 6.76
CA MET A 701 18.53 -17.17 7.60
C MET A 701 19.91 -17.54 8.15
N LEU A 702 20.26 -17.06 9.33
CA LEU A 702 21.51 -17.43 10.00
C LEU A 702 21.52 -18.94 10.24
N GLY A 703 22.63 -19.59 9.89
CA GLY A 703 22.77 -21.04 9.86
C GLY A 703 22.50 -21.68 8.49
N LEU A 704 22.01 -20.91 7.52
CA LEU A 704 21.85 -21.34 6.12
C LEU A 704 22.52 -20.36 5.16
N ASP A 705 22.20 -19.07 5.29
CA ASP A 705 22.73 -17.95 4.51
C ASP A 705 22.78 -16.72 5.42
N ASP A 706 23.98 -16.27 5.75
CA ASP A 706 24.21 -15.15 6.65
C ASP A 706 24.10 -13.78 5.97
N GLU A 707 24.06 -13.76 4.64
CA GLU A 707 23.92 -12.52 3.88
C GLU A 707 22.47 -12.08 3.77
N TRP A 708 22.26 -10.75 3.75
CA TRP A 708 20.96 -10.19 3.50
C TRP A 708 20.54 -10.42 2.05
N SER A 709 19.37 -11.04 1.86
CA SER A 709 18.79 -11.23 0.52
C SER A 709 18.68 -9.92 -0.25
N ALA A 710 18.56 -10.00 -1.54
CA ALA A 710 18.00 -8.92 -2.35
C ALA A 710 16.57 -8.58 -1.89
N ILE A 711 15.94 -7.54 -2.48
CA ILE A 711 14.55 -7.18 -2.19
C ILE A 711 13.63 -8.40 -2.42
N THR A 712 12.81 -8.74 -1.42
CA THR A 712 11.93 -9.89 -1.45
C THR A 712 10.49 -9.53 -1.07
N ALA A 713 9.58 -10.48 -1.28
CA ALA A 713 8.21 -10.40 -0.78
C ALA A 713 8.17 -10.50 0.76
N ALA A 714 7.06 -10.10 1.35
CA ALA A 714 6.80 -10.23 2.78
C ALA A 714 6.66 -11.69 3.24
N GLU A 715 6.46 -12.60 2.30
CA GLU A 715 6.32 -14.05 2.52
C GLU A 715 7.45 -14.79 1.83
N VAL A 716 8.15 -15.61 2.60
CA VAL A 716 9.31 -16.38 2.15
C VAL A 716 9.11 -17.84 2.50
N THR A 717 9.35 -18.72 1.53
CA THR A 717 9.19 -20.17 1.68
C THR A 717 10.53 -20.87 1.48
N TYR A 718 10.89 -21.66 2.47
CA TYR A 718 12.05 -22.57 2.45
C TYR A 718 11.55 -24.00 2.20
N PRO A 719 11.80 -24.61 1.04
CA PRO A 719 11.22 -25.91 0.69
C PRO A 719 11.71 -27.06 1.56
N ALA A 720 12.96 -26.97 2.05
CA ALA A 720 13.52 -27.91 3.01
C ALA A 720 14.70 -27.26 3.73
N LEU A 721 14.76 -27.43 5.04
CA LEU A 721 15.90 -27.00 5.85
C LEU A 721 16.58 -28.23 6.46
N PRO A 722 17.91 -28.34 6.40
CA PRO A 722 18.67 -29.38 7.11
C PRO A 722 18.45 -29.33 8.62
N PRO A 723 18.75 -30.41 9.36
CA PRO A 723 18.83 -30.33 10.83
C PRO A 723 19.88 -29.33 11.27
N GLY A 724 19.50 -28.43 12.21
CA GLY A 724 20.38 -27.39 12.70
C GLY A 724 19.62 -26.30 13.46
N HIS A 725 20.36 -25.35 14.01
CA HIS A 725 19.83 -24.17 14.64
C HIS A 725 19.73 -23.04 13.60
N TYR A 726 18.59 -22.38 13.54
CA TYR A 726 18.30 -21.32 12.59
C TYR A 726 17.76 -20.09 13.29
N ARG A 727 18.21 -18.95 12.82
CA ARG A 727 17.61 -17.66 13.16
C ARG A 727 17.24 -16.94 11.88
N TYR A 728 15.95 -16.88 11.62
CA TYR A 728 15.42 -16.07 10.52
C TYR A 728 15.28 -14.63 10.97
N GLU A 729 15.81 -13.70 10.18
CA GLU A 729 15.70 -12.27 10.39
C GLU A 729 15.10 -11.61 9.16
N ILE A 730 14.20 -10.68 9.39
CA ILE A 730 13.57 -9.88 8.34
C ILE A 730 13.51 -8.41 8.75
N MET A 731 13.80 -7.51 7.83
CA MET A 731 13.64 -6.08 8.01
C MET A 731 12.82 -5.47 6.89
N ALA A 732 12.07 -4.42 7.21
CA ALA A 732 11.47 -3.53 6.23
C ALA A 732 12.41 -2.37 5.95
N ARG A 733 12.51 -1.96 4.69
CA ARG A 733 13.30 -0.83 4.23
C ARG A 733 12.44 0.07 3.36
N ASN A 734 12.60 1.37 3.54
CA ASN A 734 12.13 2.38 2.60
C ASN A 734 13.37 2.99 1.93
N ASP A 735 13.57 2.67 0.66
CA ASP A 735 14.76 3.09 -0.08
C ASP A 735 14.77 4.60 -0.35
N ASP A 736 13.60 5.20 -0.54
CA ASP A 736 13.43 6.63 -0.80
C ASP A 736 13.84 7.45 0.41
N LEU A 737 13.38 7.05 1.59
CA LEU A 737 13.69 7.71 2.86
C LEU A 737 15.02 7.27 3.47
N ARG A 738 15.66 6.26 2.90
CA ARG A 738 16.87 5.61 3.44
C ARG A 738 16.70 5.18 4.90
N THR A 739 15.49 4.76 5.24
CA THR A 739 15.15 4.24 6.57
C THR A 739 14.96 2.73 6.53
N GLN A 740 15.29 2.09 7.63
CA GLN A 740 15.08 0.65 7.81
C GLN A 740 14.55 0.36 9.20
N SER A 741 13.77 -0.69 9.33
CA SER A 741 13.31 -1.17 10.62
C SER A 741 14.43 -1.92 11.36
N PRO A 742 14.36 -2.01 12.69
CA PRO A 742 15.04 -3.09 13.39
C PRO A 742 14.60 -4.44 12.80
N PRO A 743 15.49 -5.44 12.72
CA PRO A 743 15.11 -6.76 12.24
C PRO A 743 14.16 -7.45 13.23
N ALA A 744 13.05 -7.98 12.73
CA ALA A 744 12.26 -8.97 13.46
C ALA A 744 12.88 -10.33 13.23
N PHE A 745 12.92 -11.14 14.26
CA PHE A 745 13.55 -12.47 14.16
C PHE A 745 12.70 -13.57 14.81
N VAL A 746 12.94 -14.79 14.36
CA VAL A 746 12.46 -16.02 14.98
C VAL A 746 13.58 -17.04 14.98
N GLU A 747 13.72 -17.73 16.12
CA GLU A 747 14.71 -18.78 16.31
C GLU A 747 14.00 -20.12 16.41
N PHE A 748 14.57 -21.14 15.77
CA PHE A 748 14.06 -22.49 15.83
C PHE A 748 15.17 -23.51 15.57
N GLU A 749 15.00 -24.69 16.12
CA GLU A 749 15.89 -25.83 15.91
C GLU A 749 15.16 -26.91 15.09
N ILE A 750 15.77 -27.37 14.01
CA ILE A 750 15.31 -28.54 13.28
C ILE A 750 16.08 -29.77 13.84
N LEU A 751 15.36 -30.59 14.54
CA LEU A 751 15.94 -31.81 15.15
C LEU A 751 16.40 -32.81 14.07
N PRO A 752 17.51 -33.48 14.26
CA PRO A 752 17.90 -34.53 13.33
C PRO A 752 16.86 -35.65 13.32
N PRO A 753 16.67 -36.33 12.19
CA PRO A 753 15.76 -37.46 12.10
C PRO A 753 16.17 -38.57 13.08
N TRP A 754 15.18 -39.25 13.65
CA TRP A 754 15.40 -40.28 14.68
C TRP A 754 16.40 -41.36 14.28
N TRP A 755 16.53 -41.63 12.96
CA TRP A 755 17.50 -42.57 12.42
C TRP A 755 18.96 -42.06 12.40
N ARG A 756 19.19 -40.78 12.70
CA ARG A 756 20.52 -40.19 12.94
C ARG A 756 20.83 -40.01 14.42
N SER A 757 19.94 -40.41 15.30
CA SER A 757 20.21 -40.39 16.74
C SER A 757 21.23 -41.44 17.13
N THR A 758 22.05 -41.14 18.12
CA THR A 758 22.99 -42.11 18.71
C THR A 758 22.28 -43.36 19.23
N VAL A 759 21.04 -43.18 19.75
CA VAL A 759 20.20 -44.29 20.21
C VAL A 759 19.83 -45.22 19.06
N PHE A 760 19.51 -44.67 17.88
CA PHE A 760 19.21 -45.46 16.69
C PHE A 760 20.42 -46.25 16.20
N TYR A 761 21.60 -45.60 16.13
CA TYR A 761 22.83 -46.34 15.74
C TYR A 761 23.18 -47.42 16.74
N VAL A 762 23.05 -47.16 18.05
CA VAL A 762 23.26 -48.19 19.09
C VAL A 762 22.23 -49.31 18.96
N ALA A 763 20.93 -48.97 18.72
CA ALA A 763 19.90 -49.97 18.46
C ALA A 763 20.18 -50.79 17.20
N CYS A 764 20.64 -50.16 16.10
CA CYS A 764 21.05 -50.87 14.89
C CYS A 764 22.23 -51.80 15.14
N VAL A 765 23.23 -51.35 15.89
CA VAL A 765 24.40 -52.18 16.25
C VAL A 765 23.98 -53.36 17.12
N LEU A 766 23.09 -53.12 18.10
CA LEU A 766 22.55 -54.20 18.96
C LEU A 766 21.67 -55.15 18.14
N LEU A 767 20.80 -54.64 17.25
CA LEU A 767 20.00 -55.48 16.37
C LEU A 767 20.87 -56.29 15.39
N PHE A 768 21.92 -55.64 14.86
CA PHE A 768 22.88 -56.32 13.99
C PHE A 768 23.63 -57.39 14.77
N GLY A 769 24.10 -57.09 16.01
CA GLY A 769 24.71 -58.06 16.89
C GLY A 769 23.77 -59.23 17.22
N MET A 770 22.49 -58.95 17.56
CA MET A 770 21.49 -59.98 17.77
C MET A 770 21.21 -60.81 16.49
N ALA A 771 21.14 -60.12 15.33
CA ALA A 771 20.97 -60.80 14.05
C ALA A 771 22.13 -61.71 13.73
N VAL A 772 23.37 -61.25 13.97
CA VAL A 772 24.58 -62.09 13.81
C VAL A 772 24.58 -63.31 14.77
N VAL A 773 24.26 -63.08 16.04
CA VAL A 773 24.15 -64.15 17.01
C VAL A 773 23.00 -65.09 16.64
N SER A 774 21.87 -64.60 16.21
CA SER A 774 20.72 -65.37 15.75
C SER A 774 21.05 -66.17 14.48
N LEU A 775 21.73 -65.51 13.53
CA LEU A 775 22.18 -66.12 12.28
C LEU A 775 23.22 -67.24 12.58
N PHE A 776 24.14 -66.94 13.52
CA PHE A 776 25.14 -67.94 13.96
C PHE A 776 24.48 -69.17 14.66
N ARG A 777 23.53 -68.91 15.59
CA ARG A 777 22.74 -69.95 16.19
C ARG A 777 21.85 -70.72 15.19
N TRP A 778 21.23 -69.95 14.23
CA TRP A 778 20.45 -70.58 13.16
C TRP A 778 21.35 -71.39 12.22
N ARG A 779 22.54 -70.82 11.86
CA ARG A 779 23.51 -71.56 11.01
C ARG A 779 24.02 -72.81 11.66
N VAL A 780 24.32 -72.75 12.95
CA VAL A 780 24.70 -73.98 13.74
C VAL A 780 23.55 -74.99 13.80
N ARG A 781 22.26 -74.50 13.96
CA ARG A 781 21.09 -75.38 13.89
C ARG A 781 20.75 -75.82 12.45
N ALA A 782 20.95 -74.97 11.46
CA ALA A 782 20.67 -75.30 10.06
C ALA A 782 21.71 -76.32 9.49
N LEU A 783 22.98 -76.19 9.92
CA LEU A 783 24.01 -77.17 9.53
C LEU A 783 23.75 -78.54 10.02
N SER A 784 23.03 -78.68 11.15
CA SER A 784 22.62 -79.95 11.65
C SER A 784 21.34 -80.55 11.03
N LEU A 785 20.55 -79.71 10.35
CA LEU A 785 19.29 -80.11 9.70
C LEU A 785 19.36 -80.12 8.15
N ASN A 786 20.38 -79.52 7.55
CA ASN A 786 20.40 -79.25 6.12
C ASN A 786 21.24 -80.25 5.29
N GLN A 787 21.89 -81.20 5.87
CA GLN A 787 22.45 -82.28 5.03
C GLN A 787 21.39 -83.15 4.35
N ALA A 788 20.10 -83.00 4.73
CA ALA A 788 19.04 -83.86 4.18
C ALA A 788 18.08 -83.14 3.24
N ARG A 789 18.23 -81.81 3.16
CA ARG A 789 17.20 -81.02 2.37
C ARG A 789 17.76 -80.22 1.18
N LEU A 790 19.03 -80.22 0.95
CA LEU A 790 19.68 -79.34 0.00
C LEU A 790 19.57 -79.75 -1.49
N GLU A 791 19.20 -81.00 -1.79
CA GLU A 791 19.14 -81.48 -3.17
C GLU A 791 17.75 -81.18 -3.84
N ALA A 792 16.68 -80.90 -3.09
CA ALA A 792 15.36 -80.77 -3.67
C ALA A 792 14.94 -79.33 -3.91
N LEU A 793 15.63 -78.28 -3.36
CA LEU A 793 15.13 -76.89 -3.35
C LEU A 793 15.86 -75.97 -4.28
N VAL A 794 16.94 -76.34 -4.94
CA VAL A 794 17.75 -75.52 -5.82
C VAL A 794 17.07 -75.25 -7.15
N GLN A 795 16.15 -76.09 -7.59
CA GLN A 795 15.53 -75.97 -8.90
C GLN A 795 14.25 -75.05 -8.95
N VAL A 796 13.62 -74.79 -7.82
CA VAL A 796 12.36 -74.05 -7.88
C VAL A 796 12.56 -72.53 -7.74
N ARG A 797 13.59 -72.09 -7.08
CA ARG A 797 13.74 -70.66 -6.72
C ARG A 797 14.48 -69.76 -7.69
N THR A 798 15.08 -70.28 -8.74
CA THR A 798 15.74 -69.42 -9.72
C THR A 798 14.75 -68.73 -10.65
N ARG A 799 13.54 -69.27 -10.76
CA ARG A 799 12.50 -68.64 -11.63
C ARG A 799 11.65 -67.55 -11.03
N GLU A 800 11.56 -67.53 -9.71
CA GLU A 800 10.70 -66.47 -9.04
C GLU A 800 11.43 -65.14 -8.78
N LEU A 801 12.75 -65.13 -8.77
CA LEU A 801 13.52 -63.93 -8.50
C LEU A 801 13.69 -63.01 -9.71
N GLU A 802 13.53 -63.53 -10.91
CA GLU A 802 13.65 -62.71 -12.13
C GLU A 802 12.41 -61.90 -12.41
N SER A 803 11.23 -62.42 -12.08
CA SER A 803 9.97 -61.64 -12.36
C SER A 803 9.71 -60.50 -11.40
N SER A 804 10.17 -60.56 -10.16
CA SER A 804 9.95 -59.50 -9.17
C SER A 804 10.84 -58.28 -9.38
N ARG A 805 12.00 -58.49 -9.98
CA ARG A 805 12.97 -57.42 -10.23
C ARG A 805 12.56 -56.53 -11.42
N GLU A 806 11.85 -57.10 -12.36
CA GLU A 806 11.34 -56.37 -13.50
C GLU A 806 10.18 -55.44 -13.14
N GLN A 807 9.28 -55.89 -12.27
CA GLN A 807 8.11 -55.09 -11.86
C GLN A 807 8.46 -53.84 -11.00
N MET A 808 9.48 -53.93 -10.16
CA MET A 808 9.92 -52.79 -9.35
C MET A 808 10.68 -51.72 -10.16
N ARG A 809 11.25 -52.07 -11.28
CA ARG A 809 11.97 -51.16 -12.15
C ARG A 809 11.04 -50.28 -12.96
N GLU A 810 9.86 -50.80 -13.36
CA GLU A 810 8.85 -50.02 -14.11
C GLU A 810 8.16 -48.93 -13.26
N LEU A 811 7.89 -49.23 -11.99
CA LEU A 811 7.17 -48.32 -11.12
C LEU A 811 8.01 -47.09 -10.66
N ALA A 812 9.32 -47.15 -10.76
CA ALA A 812 10.21 -46.09 -10.36
C ALA A 812 10.48 -45.05 -11.47
N LEU A 813 10.23 -45.41 -12.71
CA LEU A 813 10.66 -44.64 -13.86
C LEU A 813 9.52 -43.95 -14.63
N LYS A 814 8.28 -44.34 -14.35
CA LYS A 814 7.10 -43.82 -15.08
C LYS A 814 6.38 -42.73 -14.31
N ASP A 815 5.69 -41.85 -15.00
CA ASP A 815 4.74 -40.89 -14.45
C ASP A 815 3.47 -41.61 -14.00
N GLY A 816 3.11 -41.43 -12.73
CA GLY A 816 2.01 -42.16 -12.12
C GLY A 816 0.61 -41.89 -12.72
N LEU A 817 0.45 -40.78 -13.43
CA LEU A 817 -0.80 -40.43 -14.10
C LEU A 817 -0.83 -40.95 -15.55
N THR A 818 0.20 -40.64 -16.30
CA THR A 818 0.22 -40.79 -17.76
C THR A 818 0.94 -42.06 -18.24
N GLY A 819 1.68 -42.74 -17.35
CA GLY A 819 2.41 -43.96 -17.67
C GLY A 819 3.64 -43.78 -18.57
N VAL A 820 3.90 -42.59 -19.08
CA VAL A 820 5.14 -42.26 -19.81
C VAL A 820 6.29 -42.02 -18.83
N TRP A 821 7.48 -41.72 -19.33
CA TRP A 821 8.60 -41.44 -18.44
C TRP A 821 8.34 -40.23 -17.57
N ASN A 822 8.63 -40.34 -16.28
CA ASN A 822 8.55 -39.19 -15.38
C ASN A 822 9.73 -38.22 -15.66
N ARG A 823 9.61 -36.99 -15.19
CA ARG A 823 10.59 -35.93 -15.42
C ARG A 823 12.03 -36.35 -15.12
N ARG A 824 12.24 -37.08 -14.00
CA ARG A 824 13.57 -37.50 -13.57
C ARG A 824 14.13 -38.52 -14.56
N ALA A 825 13.41 -39.59 -14.81
CA ALA A 825 13.83 -40.63 -15.73
C ALA A 825 13.98 -40.10 -17.17
N LEU A 826 13.11 -39.19 -17.58
CA LEU A 826 13.20 -38.54 -18.88
C LEU A 826 14.47 -37.67 -19.00
N THR A 827 14.83 -36.91 -17.96
CA THR A 827 16.03 -36.07 -17.96
C THR A 827 17.31 -36.95 -18.04
N ASP A 828 17.34 -38.03 -17.25
CA ASP A 828 18.45 -38.96 -17.24
C ASP A 828 18.59 -39.67 -18.62
N LEU A 829 17.48 -40.00 -19.24
CA LEU A 829 17.41 -40.61 -20.55
C LEU A 829 17.82 -39.64 -21.65
N LEU A 830 17.37 -38.40 -21.61
CA LEU A 830 17.78 -37.34 -22.53
C LEU A 830 19.28 -37.07 -22.42
N GLN A 831 19.84 -37.10 -21.22
CA GLN A 831 21.27 -36.95 -20.99
C GLN A 831 22.06 -38.11 -21.66
N THR A 832 21.50 -39.30 -21.56
CA THR A 832 22.08 -40.50 -22.18
C THR A 832 22.03 -40.45 -23.69
N GLU A 833 20.87 -40.09 -24.26
CA GLU A 833 20.67 -40.03 -25.70
C GLU A 833 21.46 -38.86 -26.34
N LEU A 834 21.55 -37.71 -25.67
CA LEU A 834 22.38 -36.60 -26.12
C LEU A 834 23.86 -36.98 -26.15
N ALA A 835 24.34 -37.64 -25.09
CA ALA A 835 25.71 -38.14 -25.03
C ALA A 835 25.99 -39.22 -26.09
N ARG A 836 24.97 -40.03 -26.44
CA ARG A 836 25.06 -41.03 -27.52
C ARG A 836 25.11 -40.34 -28.90
N ALA A 837 24.18 -39.43 -29.14
CA ALA A 837 24.09 -38.66 -30.40
C ALA A 837 25.40 -37.92 -30.68
N LEU A 838 25.96 -37.24 -29.70
CA LEU A 838 27.26 -36.53 -29.83
C LEU A 838 28.43 -37.50 -30.10
N ARG A 839 28.43 -38.72 -29.55
CA ARG A 839 29.51 -39.70 -29.76
C ARG A 839 29.43 -40.40 -31.11
N GLN A 840 28.19 -40.64 -31.58
CA GLN A 840 27.95 -41.36 -32.82
C GLN A 840 27.88 -40.44 -34.05
N GLY A 841 27.89 -39.13 -33.83
CA GLY A 841 27.71 -38.17 -34.91
C GLY A 841 26.30 -38.17 -35.51
N GLU A 842 25.29 -38.60 -34.74
CA GLU A 842 23.90 -38.69 -35.17
C GLU A 842 23.13 -37.44 -34.69
N PRO A 843 22.16 -36.96 -35.46
CA PRO A 843 21.32 -35.87 -35.02
C PRO A 843 20.36 -36.31 -33.91
N LEU A 844 20.02 -35.42 -33.04
CA LEU A 844 19.02 -35.61 -32.01
C LEU A 844 18.06 -34.41 -32.00
N THR A 845 16.79 -34.71 -32.05
CA THR A 845 15.77 -33.67 -31.94
C THR A 845 14.96 -33.87 -30.66
N LEU A 846 14.77 -32.77 -29.93
CA LEU A 846 13.90 -32.67 -28.81
C LEU A 846 12.69 -31.83 -29.20
N VAL A 847 11.53 -32.35 -28.88
CA VAL A 847 10.24 -31.66 -29.05
C VAL A 847 9.62 -31.46 -27.71
N MET A 848 9.33 -30.22 -27.35
CA MET A 848 8.54 -29.88 -26.18
C MET A 848 7.12 -29.56 -26.61
N ALA A 849 6.18 -30.24 -26.06
CA ALA A 849 4.76 -30.10 -26.34
C ALA A 849 4.01 -29.62 -25.11
N ASP A 850 3.10 -28.69 -25.31
CA ASP A 850 2.28 -28.12 -24.23
C ASP A 850 0.83 -28.02 -24.71
N ALA A 851 -0.08 -28.48 -23.87
CA ALA A 851 -1.50 -28.49 -24.17
C ALA A 851 -2.11 -27.11 -24.11
N ASP A 852 -2.54 -26.60 -25.25
CA ASP A 852 -3.05 -25.23 -25.34
C ASP A 852 -4.32 -25.04 -24.49
N HIS A 853 -4.28 -23.97 -23.68
CA HIS A 853 -5.41 -23.61 -22.81
C HIS A 853 -5.82 -24.71 -21.79
N PHE A 854 -4.92 -25.62 -21.43
CA PHE A 854 -5.21 -26.74 -20.54
C PHE A 854 -5.77 -26.29 -19.18
N LYS A 855 -5.26 -25.18 -18.66
CA LYS A 855 -5.82 -24.57 -17.45
C LYS A 855 -7.33 -24.26 -17.59
N ARG A 856 -7.75 -23.74 -18.74
CA ARG A 856 -9.16 -23.46 -19.02
C ARG A 856 -10.00 -24.74 -19.05
N VAL A 857 -9.43 -25.83 -19.53
CA VAL A 857 -10.06 -27.15 -19.50
C VAL A 857 -10.26 -27.60 -18.06
N ASN A 858 -9.22 -27.52 -17.23
CA ASN A 858 -9.32 -27.83 -15.81
C ASN A 858 -10.35 -26.96 -15.09
N ASP A 859 -10.35 -25.67 -15.37
CA ASP A 859 -11.24 -24.70 -14.75
C ASP A 859 -12.71 -24.92 -15.18
N THR A 860 -12.94 -25.46 -16.39
CA THR A 860 -14.30 -25.64 -16.97
C THR A 860 -14.84 -27.05 -16.74
N LEU A 861 -14.02 -28.08 -16.86
CA LEU A 861 -14.42 -29.49 -16.85
C LEU A 861 -13.88 -30.26 -15.63
N GLY A 862 -13.10 -29.61 -14.79
CA GLY A 862 -12.50 -30.18 -13.59
C GLY A 862 -11.20 -30.95 -13.85
N HIS A 863 -10.42 -31.16 -12.79
CA HIS A 863 -9.12 -31.82 -12.87
C HIS A 863 -9.16 -33.26 -13.36
N GLN A 864 -10.25 -33.98 -13.12
CA GLN A 864 -10.40 -35.36 -13.63
C GLN A 864 -10.45 -35.39 -15.17
N ALA A 865 -11.18 -34.45 -15.79
CA ALA A 865 -11.16 -34.32 -17.25
C ALA A 865 -9.78 -33.92 -17.78
N GLY A 866 -9.09 -33.03 -17.06
CA GLY A 866 -7.69 -32.69 -17.35
C GLY A 866 -6.77 -33.90 -17.25
N ASP A 867 -6.92 -34.72 -16.23
CA ASP A 867 -6.12 -35.94 -16.06
C ASP A 867 -6.36 -36.97 -17.21
N GLU A 868 -7.62 -37.14 -17.65
CA GLU A 868 -7.93 -38.00 -18.80
C GLU A 868 -7.32 -37.43 -20.11
N ILE A 869 -7.35 -36.11 -20.28
CA ILE A 869 -6.68 -35.45 -21.40
C ILE A 869 -5.17 -35.72 -21.37
N LEU A 870 -4.53 -35.60 -20.21
CA LEU A 870 -3.10 -35.86 -20.09
C LEU A 870 -2.76 -37.32 -20.39
N LYS A 871 -3.57 -38.26 -19.97
CA LYS A 871 -3.44 -39.67 -20.32
C LYS A 871 -3.61 -39.90 -21.82
N GLU A 872 -4.63 -39.28 -22.42
CA GLU A 872 -4.91 -39.41 -23.85
C GLU A 872 -3.82 -38.74 -24.67
N LEU A 873 -3.30 -37.59 -24.29
CA LEU A 873 -2.12 -36.95 -24.89
C LEU A 873 -0.90 -37.87 -24.86
N ALA A 874 -0.62 -38.42 -23.70
CA ALA A 874 0.49 -39.36 -23.53
C ALA A 874 0.33 -40.57 -24.45
N ARG A 875 -0.89 -41.16 -24.50
CA ARG A 875 -1.22 -42.29 -25.38
C ARG A 875 -1.04 -41.97 -26.86
N ARG A 876 -1.48 -40.79 -27.31
CA ARG A 876 -1.36 -40.32 -28.68
C ARG A 876 0.11 -40.10 -29.06
N PHE A 877 0.87 -39.45 -28.18
CA PHE A 877 2.29 -39.25 -28.43
C PHE A 877 3.05 -40.60 -28.53
N VAL A 878 2.77 -41.53 -27.63
CA VAL A 878 3.37 -42.86 -27.68
C VAL A 878 2.96 -43.63 -28.95
N ALA A 879 1.72 -43.46 -29.41
CA ALA A 879 1.23 -44.13 -30.62
C ALA A 879 1.99 -43.75 -31.93
N VAL A 880 2.59 -42.53 -31.94
CA VAL A 880 3.37 -42.02 -33.09
C VAL A 880 4.87 -42.26 -32.91
N THR A 881 5.34 -42.71 -31.74
CA THR A 881 6.73 -42.97 -31.46
C THR A 881 7.20 -44.31 -32.05
N ARG A 882 8.48 -44.36 -32.43
CA ARG A 882 9.15 -45.61 -32.80
C ARG A 882 9.83 -46.18 -31.55
N ALA A 883 10.38 -47.37 -31.67
CA ALA A 883 11.03 -48.08 -30.58
C ALA A 883 12.16 -47.31 -29.88
N TYR A 884 12.75 -46.34 -30.57
CA TYR A 884 13.87 -45.55 -30.06
C TYR A 884 13.47 -44.14 -29.64
N ASP A 885 12.24 -43.72 -29.90
CA ASP A 885 11.71 -42.43 -29.46
C ASP A 885 11.25 -42.53 -28.04
N THR A 886 11.36 -41.44 -27.33
CA THR A 886 10.99 -41.40 -25.95
C THR A 886 10.01 -40.27 -25.66
N VAL A 887 8.95 -40.60 -24.95
CA VAL A 887 7.97 -39.62 -24.45
C VAL A 887 8.01 -39.61 -22.95
N GLY A 888 8.03 -38.42 -22.37
CA GLY A 888 7.95 -38.24 -20.95
C GLY A 888 7.17 -36.97 -20.59
N ARG A 889 6.59 -36.98 -19.40
CA ARG A 889 5.93 -35.81 -18.84
C ARG A 889 6.92 -34.97 -18.08
N TYR A 890 7.12 -33.74 -18.55
CA TYR A 890 8.13 -32.82 -17.99
C TYR A 890 7.56 -31.97 -16.83
N GLY A 891 6.30 -31.57 -16.93
CA GLY A 891 5.60 -30.82 -15.89
C GLY A 891 4.14 -30.64 -16.26
N GLY A 892 3.25 -30.43 -15.33
CA GLY A 892 1.85 -30.09 -15.57
C GLY A 892 1.22 -30.69 -16.83
N GLU A 893 1.02 -29.85 -17.83
CA GLU A 893 0.55 -30.18 -19.17
C GLU A 893 1.67 -30.32 -20.23
N GLU A 894 2.93 -30.28 -19.77
CA GLU A 894 4.09 -30.28 -20.67
C GLU A 894 4.65 -31.69 -20.85
N PHE A 895 4.89 -32.07 -22.10
CA PHE A 895 5.56 -33.30 -22.48
C PHE A 895 6.83 -33.01 -23.26
N ILE A 896 7.81 -33.84 -23.06
CA ILE A 896 9.01 -33.83 -23.87
C ILE A 896 9.07 -35.15 -24.66
N ILE A 897 9.33 -35.02 -25.95
CA ILE A 897 9.51 -36.14 -26.89
C ILE A 897 10.95 -36.05 -27.39
N VAL A 898 11.69 -37.12 -27.22
CA VAL A 898 13.08 -37.22 -27.64
C VAL A 898 13.13 -38.13 -28.87
N LEU A 899 13.69 -37.61 -29.96
CA LEU A 899 13.72 -38.24 -31.28
C LEU A 899 15.18 -38.42 -31.77
N PRO A 900 15.83 -39.54 -31.38
CA PRO A 900 17.19 -39.85 -31.85
C PRO A 900 17.24 -40.12 -33.36
N GLY A 901 18.30 -39.69 -33.99
CA GLY A 901 18.52 -39.86 -35.45
C GLY A 901 17.69 -38.97 -36.35
N LEU A 902 16.94 -37.98 -35.76
CA LEU A 902 16.09 -37.08 -36.52
C LEU A 902 16.72 -35.69 -36.58
N GLN A 903 16.81 -35.12 -37.75
CA GLN A 903 17.35 -33.81 -38.01
C GLN A 903 16.25 -32.78 -38.31
N SER A 904 15.93 -31.94 -37.35
CA SER A 904 14.81 -30.95 -37.42
C SER A 904 14.89 -29.99 -38.62
N SER A 905 16.04 -29.83 -39.26
CA SER A 905 16.26 -29.01 -40.46
C SER A 905 15.84 -29.68 -41.78
N ARG A 906 15.74 -31.01 -41.82
CA ARG A 906 15.36 -31.75 -43.02
C ARG A 906 13.85 -31.76 -43.24
N THR A 907 13.41 -31.50 -44.46
CA THR A 907 11.97 -31.46 -44.80
C THR A 907 11.28 -32.83 -44.59
N GLU A 908 11.96 -33.94 -44.90
CA GLU A 908 11.43 -35.29 -44.69
C GLU A 908 11.24 -35.62 -43.21
N ASP A 909 12.12 -35.16 -42.35
CA ASP A 909 12.06 -35.38 -40.91
C ASP A 909 11.00 -34.48 -40.21
N ARG A 910 10.72 -33.31 -40.76
CA ARG A 910 9.66 -32.42 -40.27
C ARG A 910 8.27 -33.06 -40.34
N ALA A 911 7.99 -33.82 -41.41
CA ALA A 911 6.72 -34.54 -41.56
C ALA A 911 6.45 -35.46 -40.36
N ARG A 912 7.49 -35.94 -39.69
CA ARG A 912 7.38 -36.78 -38.51
C ARG A 912 7.06 -35.98 -37.26
N ILE A 913 7.64 -34.80 -37.12
CA ILE A 913 7.30 -33.91 -36.04
C ILE A 913 5.86 -33.40 -36.21
N GLU A 914 5.44 -33.13 -37.43
CA GLU A 914 4.05 -32.78 -37.78
C GLU A 914 3.07 -33.91 -37.45
N ALA A 915 3.49 -35.16 -37.46
CA ALA A 915 2.62 -36.26 -37.03
C ALA A 915 2.22 -36.18 -35.57
N PHE A 916 3.13 -35.73 -34.68
CA PHE A 916 2.78 -35.50 -33.28
C PHE A 916 1.80 -34.34 -33.12
N HIS A 917 1.90 -33.32 -33.92
CA HIS A 917 0.96 -32.22 -33.94
C HIS A 917 -0.41 -32.68 -34.47
N ARG A 918 -0.44 -33.32 -35.63
CA ARG A 918 -1.68 -33.79 -36.27
C ARG A 918 -2.43 -34.81 -35.40
N ILE A 919 -1.75 -35.71 -34.73
CA ILE A 919 -2.41 -36.74 -33.90
C ILE A 919 -3.19 -36.12 -32.75
N VAL A 920 -2.82 -34.90 -32.36
CA VAL A 920 -3.56 -34.14 -31.33
C VAL A 920 -4.66 -33.30 -31.97
N SER A 921 -4.36 -32.53 -33.03
CA SER A 921 -5.27 -31.52 -33.59
C SER A 921 -6.38 -32.11 -34.45
N ASP A 922 -6.09 -33.22 -35.23
CA ASP A 922 -7.02 -33.75 -36.20
C ASP A 922 -8.16 -34.60 -35.60
N THR A 923 -8.02 -35.03 -34.37
CA THR A 923 -8.98 -35.95 -33.75
C THR A 923 -9.38 -35.49 -32.35
N PRO A 924 -10.67 -35.29 -32.08
CA PRO A 924 -11.12 -34.97 -30.74
C PRO A 924 -10.67 -36.02 -29.72
N MET A 925 -10.33 -35.56 -28.51
CA MET A 925 -9.94 -36.42 -27.40
C MET A 925 -11.17 -36.95 -26.67
N ASP A 926 -11.13 -38.22 -26.35
CA ASP A 926 -12.13 -38.84 -25.46
C ASP A 926 -11.71 -38.53 -24.02
N ILE A 927 -12.58 -37.84 -23.28
CA ILE A 927 -12.37 -37.47 -21.88
C ILE A 927 -13.25 -38.27 -20.92
N GLY A 928 -13.87 -39.37 -21.42
CA GLY A 928 -14.78 -40.23 -20.67
C GLY A 928 -16.25 -39.76 -20.77
N GLY A 929 -17.18 -40.71 -20.57
CA GLY A 929 -18.63 -40.38 -20.54
C GLY A 929 -19.25 -39.91 -21.85
N GLU A 930 -18.78 -40.42 -23.00
CA GLU A 930 -19.17 -40.02 -24.35
C GLU A 930 -18.84 -38.56 -24.75
N GLN A 931 -18.09 -37.84 -23.92
CA GLN A 931 -17.67 -36.48 -24.22
C GLN A 931 -16.36 -36.47 -25.02
N ARG A 932 -16.34 -35.72 -26.11
CA ARG A 932 -15.15 -35.49 -26.92
C ARG A 932 -14.79 -34.04 -26.93
N LEU A 933 -13.52 -33.74 -26.70
CA LEU A 933 -12.98 -32.39 -26.68
C LEU A 933 -11.90 -32.24 -27.76
N SER A 934 -12.00 -31.20 -28.58
CA SER A 934 -10.91 -30.80 -29.46
C SER A 934 -9.92 -29.94 -28.67
N LEU A 935 -8.74 -30.44 -28.54
CA LEU A 935 -7.63 -29.74 -27.89
C LEU A 935 -6.48 -29.64 -28.90
N THR A 936 -5.79 -28.53 -28.85
CA THR A 936 -4.57 -28.34 -29.63
C THR A 936 -3.34 -28.36 -28.72
N CYS A 937 -2.20 -28.58 -29.30
CA CYS A 937 -0.93 -28.47 -28.62
C CYS A 937 0.02 -27.57 -29.42
N SER A 938 0.73 -26.74 -28.66
CA SER A 938 1.87 -26.01 -29.21
C SER A 938 3.15 -26.82 -29.05
N PHE A 939 3.99 -26.78 -30.04
CA PHE A 939 5.24 -27.56 -30.05
C PHE A 939 6.44 -26.67 -30.29
N GLY A 940 7.43 -26.82 -29.44
CA GLY A 940 8.74 -26.20 -29.63
C GLY A 940 9.79 -27.26 -29.91
N VAL A 941 10.48 -27.12 -31.01
CA VAL A 941 11.43 -28.11 -31.52
C VAL A 941 12.84 -27.58 -31.44
N ALA A 942 13.75 -28.33 -30.86
CA ALA A 942 15.19 -28.02 -30.87
C ALA A 942 15.99 -29.24 -31.34
N GLY A 943 16.79 -29.05 -32.32
CA GLY A 943 17.70 -30.08 -32.83
C GLY A 943 19.15 -29.84 -32.44
N VAL A 944 19.92 -30.91 -32.34
CA VAL A 944 21.37 -30.90 -32.19
C VAL A 944 21.97 -31.67 -33.38
N ASP A 945 22.83 -31.01 -34.14
CA ASP A 945 23.66 -31.62 -35.14
C ASP A 945 25.01 -32.00 -34.54
N ALA A 946 25.63 -33.01 -35.06
CA ALA A 946 26.86 -33.63 -34.54
C ALA A 946 28.06 -32.73 -34.27
N THR A 947 28.00 -31.48 -34.69
CA THR A 947 29.13 -30.53 -34.62
C THR A 947 29.08 -29.54 -33.45
N VAL A 948 28.01 -29.52 -32.68
CA VAL A 948 27.82 -28.51 -31.63
C VAL A 948 27.68 -29.17 -30.27
N GLN A 949 28.57 -28.88 -29.33
CA GLN A 949 28.41 -29.27 -27.94
C GLN A 949 27.28 -28.44 -27.28
N VAL A 950 26.23 -29.11 -26.89
CA VAL A 950 25.08 -28.51 -26.20
C VAL A 950 24.80 -29.32 -24.93
N SER A 951 24.49 -28.67 -23.81
CA SER A 951 24.01 -29.38 -22.61
C SER A 951 22.53 -29.73 -22.75
N VAL A 952 22.06 -30.65 -21.93
CA VAL A 952 20.65 -31.03 -21.84
C VAL A 952 19.77 -29.79 -21.49
N GLU A 953 20.24 -28.98 -20.57
CA GLU A 953 19.53 -27.75 -20.14
C GLU A 953 19.44 -26.75 -21.30
N GLN A 954 20.50 -26.59 -22.05
CA GLN A 954 20.52 -25.71 -23.23
C GLN A 954 19.61 -26.23 -24.35
N LEU A 955 19.55 -27.53 -24.53
CA LEU A 955 18.67 -28.14 -25.53
C LEU A 955 17.19 -27.97 -25.11
N ILE A 956 16.88 -28.21 -23.85
CA ILE A 956 15.56 -28.00 -23.30
C ILE A 956 15.18 -26.51 -23.41
N ALA A 957 16.07 -25.58 -23.01
CA ALA A 957 15.82 -24.14 -23.08
C ALA A 957 15.58 -23.64 -24.52
N ARG A 958 16.24 -24.23 -25.52
CA ARG A 958 15.99 -23.92 -26.92
C ARG A 958 14.60 -24.39 -27.38
N ALA A 959 14.22 -25.61 -26.98
CA ALA A 959 12.89 -26.14 -27.29
C ALA A 959 11.79 -25.33 -26.56
N ASP A 960 12.02 -24.98 -25.31
CA ASP A 960 11.11 -24.15 -24.53
C ASP A 960 10.92 -22.76 -25.15
N LYS A 961 12.02 -22.12 -25.59
CA LYS A 961 11.96 -20.84 -26.31
C LYS A 961 11.17 -20.95 -27.62
N ALA A 962 11.31 -22.08 -28.33
CA ALA A 962 10.53 -22.34 -29.54
C ALA A 962 9.06 -22.58 -29.20
N LEU A 963 8.79 -23.32 -28.15
CA LEU A 963 7.43 -23.54 -27.63
C LEU A 963 6.76 -22.23 -27.22
N TYR A 964 7.53 -21.37 -26.56
CA TYR A 964 7.04 -20.04 -26.19
C TYR A 964 6.63 -19.23 -27.44
N ARG A 965 7.46 -19.25 -28.50
CA ARG A 965 7.09 -18.61 -29.78
C ARG A 965 5.84 -19.21 -30.39
N ALA A 966 5.69 -20.52 -30.31
CA ALA A 966 4.49 -21.19 -30.82
C ALA A 966 3.25 -20.67 -30.12
N LYS A 967 3.35 -20.48 -28.81
CA LYS A 967 2.25 -19.92 -27.98
C LYS A 967 1.96 -18.45 -28.31
N GLU A 968 2.99 -17.62 -28.55
CA GLU A 968 2.82 -16.19 -28.92
C GLU A 968 2.23 -16.00 -30.33
N LEU A 969 2.64 -16.83 -31.27
CA LEU A 969 2.20 -16.73 -32.66
C LEU A 969 0.78 -17.30 -32.92
N GLY A 970 0.05 -17.63 -31.86
CA GLY A 970 -1.35 -18.01 -31.95
C GLY A 970 -1.63 -19.48 -31.62
N ARG A 971 -0.67 -20.22 -31.08
CA ARG A 971 -0.79 -21.62 -30.64
C ARG A 971 -1.05 -22.59 -31.83
N ASP A 972 -1.37 -23.85 -31.49
CA ASP A 972 -1.69 -24.92 -32.47
C ASP A 972 -0.68 -24.97 -33.62
N ARG A 973 0.58 -24.99 -33.27
CA ARG A 973 1.66 -24.98 -34.30
C ARG A 973 2.97 -25.55 -33.76
N ILE A 974 3.84 -25.73 -34.68
CA ILE A 974 5.19 -26.18 -34.42
C ILE A 974 6.15 -25.03 -34.74
N GLU A 975 6.99 -24.68 -33.78
CA GLU A 975 8.05 -23.72 -33.94
C GLU A 975 9.42 -24.40 -33.74
N TYR A 976 10.41 -23.98 -34.52
CA TYR A 976 11.74 -24.57 -34.52
C TYR A 976 12.74 -23.62 -33.88
N GLY A 977 13.50 -24.13 -32.88
CA GLY A 977 14.47 -23.38 -32.04
C GLY A 977 15.88 -23.28 -32.63
#